data_612f652e3555001c78a96d485d2ee4fb
#
_entry.id   612f652e3555001c78a96d485d2ee4fb
#
_cell.length_a   1.000
_cell.length_b   1.000
_cell.length_c   1.000
_cell.angle_alpha   90.00
_cell.angle_beta   90.00
_cell.angle_gamma   90.00
#
_symmetry.space_group_name_H-M   'P 1'
#
loop_
_entity.id
_entity.type
_entity.pdbx_description
1 polymer ?
#
loop_
_entity_poly.entity_id
_entity_poly.type
_entity_poly.pdbx_seq_one_letter_code
_entity_poly.pdbx_strand_id
1 'polypeptide(L)'
;MSIRIALAGNPNCGKTTLFNDITGSKQHVGNWPGVTVEQKTGKYKKNKEIEIVDLPGIYSLSPYSAEEIVARDYIVDENPDVLIDIVDGTNIERNLYLTLQVLETKIPTVIALNMMDEVEASGAKIDVKKLSKILGVPVIPIVARSGKGINELMEAAQKIASSKVEDNNLEVFSPQVNNYITQIVGALGDNNNQNQKSNSSDMWHAIKILEEDEIVIGKLAGNTKSKITSIVDKANNDFNGDTEAEIADQRYKFISDVVNKTVSKPLKANGQRKETTSDKIDKVLTNRIVAIPAFLVIMYALFSITFGEGPLGIGVWLQTIVTDFWDGPFTETIMGAIESMGAADWASGLVGDGILAGVGGVVSFLPQILVLFLLMSFLEDSGYMARVAFVMDRLFRRFGLSGKSFIPLLMGYGCSVPAVMASRTLESDKDRKLTIMITPFMSCGAKLPIYLMFAATLFAGYNQTLIIYSVYMIGIVVAVIGALILSNTLFKGETSNFIMELPQYRIPTLKSVLIHAWEKVKGFAIKAGTIILGSTILIWFLSNFNFGGMCEMEDSILASIGRSIQWIFAPLGFGEWRASVAVVTGWIAKENIVSTFGVLFGAADAVAEAAAEGSAALPGLSAVFTQASAFAYMAFNLLCMPCFAAVGAIKKEMGSWKWTGITIAFQMVTAYIVAFIVYHVCMFIF
;
A
#
# COMPACT_ATOMS: atom_id res chain seq x y z
N MET A 1 -33.96 -19.32 8.43
CA MET A 1 -33.12 -18.10 8.67
C MET A 1 -31.73 -18.40 8.18
N SER A 2 -31.13 -17.55 7.37
CA SER A 2 -29.75 -17.70 6.96
C SER A 2 -28.85 -17.47 8.18
N ILE A 3 -27.90 -18.38 8.44
CA ILE A 3 -26.92 -18.23 9.51
C ILE A 3 -25.83 -17.29 9.01
N ARG A 4 -25.52 -16.22 9.77
CA ARG A 4 -24.44 -15.29 9.49
C ARG A 4 -23.23 -15.62 10.34
N ILE A 5 -22.11 -15.97 9.69
CA ILE A 5 -20.84 -16.26 10.34
C ILE A 5 -19.84 -15.16 9.98
N ALA A 6 -19.29 -14.48 10.97
CA ALA A 6 -18.22 -13.51 10.77
C ALA A 6 -16.84 -14.14 11.03
N LEU A 7 -15.87 -13.80 10.18
CA LEU A 7 -14.47 -14.17 10.36
C LEU A 7 -13.71 -13.01 10.96
N ALA A 8 -13.17 -13.17 12.16
CA ALA A 8 -12.28 -12.22 12.81
C ALA A 8 -10.87 -12.81 12.96
N GLY A 9 -9.90 -11.98 13.23
CA GLY A 9 -8.52 -12.41 13.50
C GLY A 9 -7.49 -11.34 13.16
N ASN A 10 -6.30 -11.51 13.67
CA ASN A 10 -5.20 -10.59 13.45
C ASN A 10 -4.79 -10.52 11.97
N PRO A 11 -4.17 -9.42 11.53
CA PRO A 11 -3.53 -9.39 10.21
C PRO A 11 -2.56 -10.57 10.04
N ASN A 12 -2.55 -11.17 8.86
CA ASN A 12 -1.70 -12.32 8.49
C ASN A 12 -1.95 -13.66 9.22
N CYS A 13 -3.00 -13.79 10.00
CA CYS A 13 -3.38 -15.07 10.64
C CYS A 13 -3.94 -16.12 9.65
N GLY A 14 -4.11 -15.77 8.36
CA GLY A 14 -4.65 -16.66 7.33
C GLY A 14 -6.15 -16.53 7.08
N LYS A 15 -6.78 -15.44 7.55
CA LYS A 15 -8.21 -15.17 7.44
C LYS A 15 -8.74 -15.21 6.00
N THR A 16 -8.13 -14.44 5.09
CA THR A 16 -8.51 -14.43 3.66
C THR A 16 -8.30 -15.78 2.98
N THR A 17 -7.28 -16.54 3.37
CA THR A 17 -7.06 -17.90 2.85
C THR A 17 -8.20 -18.83 3.27
N LEU A 18 -8.61 -18.78 4.53
CA LEU A 18 -9.73 -19.53 5.06
C LEU A 18 -11.05 -19.12 4.39
N PHE A 19 -11.31 -17.82 4.27
CA PHE A 19 -12.49 -17.29 3.60
C PHE A 19 -12.62 -17.79 2.16
N ASN A 20 -11.51 -17.73 1.38
CA ASN A 20 -11.48 -18.20 0.00
C ASN A 20 -11.72 -19.70 -0.11
N ASP A 21 -11.22 -20.50 0.83
CA ASP A 21 -11.45 -21.92 0.83
C ASP A 21 -12.90 -22.29 1.21
N ILE A 22 -13.49 -21.61 2.17
CA ILE A 22 -14.87 -21.83 2.60
C ILE A 22 -15.88 -21.41 1.53
N THR A 23 -15.68 -20.24 0.88
CA THR A 23 -16.65 -19.63 -0.06
C THR A 23 -16.41 -20.01 -1.52
N GLY A 24 -15.17 -20.33 -1.92
CA GLY A 24 -14.78 -20.57 -3.30
C GLY A 24 -14.68 -19.29 -4.13
N SER A 25 -14.87 -19.41 -5.47
CA SER A 25 -14.68 -18.30 -6.41
C SER A 25 -15.84 -17.29 -6.48
N LYS A 26 -16.96 -17.53 -5.80
CA LYS A 26 -18.14 -16.66 -5.83
C LYS A 26 -18.20 -15.78 -4.58
N GLN A 27 -17.49 -14.67 -4.63
CA GLN A 27 -17.43 -13.67 -3.58
C GLN A 27 -18.07 -12.36 -4.06
N HIS A 28 -18.70 -11.65 -3.15
CA HIS A 28 -19.12 -10.27 -3.37
C HIS A 28 -18.11 -9.36 -2.69
N VAL A 29 -17.52 -8.44 -3.46
CA VAL A 29 -16.53 -7.47 -2.94
C VAL A 29 -17.13 -6.09 -3.07
N GLY A 30 -17.21 -5.37 -1.97
CA GLY A 30 -17.68 -3.99 -1.89
C GLY A 30 -16.85 -3.22 -0.88
N ASN A 31 -17.27 -2.03 -0.52
CA ASN A 31 -16.69 -1.29 0.61
C ASN A 31 -17.71 -1.25 1.75
N TRP A 32 -17.22 -1.22 2.97
CA TRP A 32 -18.07 -0.97 4.14
C TRP A 32 -18.71 0.42 4.03
N PRO A 33 -19.98 0.58 4.45
CA PRO A 33 -20.68 1.87 4.36
C PRO A 33 -19.90 2.99 5.05
N GLY A 34 -19.67 4.09 4.32
CA GLY A 34 -19.04 5.30 4.86
C GLY A 34 -17.50 5.29 4.97
N VAL A 35 -16.84 4.18 4.65
CA VAL A 35 -15.38 4.04 4.75
C VAL A 35 -14.79 3.38 3.49
N THR A 36 -13.47 3.50 3.32
CA THR A 36 -12.74 2.91 2.18
C THR A 36 -12.25 1.49 2.43
N VAL A 37 -12.72 0.85 3.50
CA VAL A 37 -12.34 -0.51 3.89
C VAL A 37 -13.12 -1.52 3.04
N GLU A 38 -12.43 -2.51 2.47
CA GLU A 38 -13.07 -3.55 1.64
C GLU A 38 -13.93 -4.49 2.49
N GLN A 39 -15.16 -4.73 2.03
CA GLN A 39 -16.07 -5.75 2.57
C GLN A 39 -16.08 -6.95 1.63
N LYS A 40 -15.88 -8.14 2.17
CA LYS A 40 -16.00 -9.40 1.42
C LYS A 40 -17.06 -10.28 2.06
N THR A 41 -18.06 -10.65 1.26
CA THR A 41 -19.09 -11.59 1.68
C THR A 41 -19.18 -12.74 0.70
N GLY A 42 -19.57 -13.91 1.19
CA GLY A 42 -19.72 -15.09 0.36
C GLY A 42 -20.58 -16.13 1.02
N LYS A 43 -21.05 -17.12 0.24
CA LYS A 43 -21.85 -18.24 0.76
C LYS A 43 -20.99 -19.47 0.92
N TYR A 44 -21.21 -20.22 1.98
CA TYR A 44 -20.50 -21.48 2.21
C TYR A 44 -20.76 -22.49 1.08
N LYS A 45 -19.69 -23.08 0.52
CA LYS A 45 -19.74 -24.00 -0.63
C LYS A 45 -20.73 -25.15 -0.45
N LYS A 46 -20.77 -25.74 0.76
CA LYS A 46 -21.58 -26.93 1.06
C LYS A 46 -22.98 -26.59 1.52
N ASN A 47 -23.24 -25.38 2.05
CA ASN A 47 -24.54 -24.94 2.49
C ASN A 47 -24.75 -23.45 2.16
N LYS A 48 -25.54 -23.17 1.15
CA LYS A 48 -25.80 -21.80 0.66
C LYS A 48 -26.68 -20.95 1.58
N GLU A 49 -27.25 -21.52 2.64
CA GLU A 49 -28.00 -20.79 3.66
C GLU A 49 -27.06 -20.11 4.67
N ILE A 50 -25.77 -20.45 4.66
CA ILE A 50 -24.76 -19.85 5.53
C ILE A 50 -24.05 -18.75 4.75
N GLU A 51 -24.13 -17.54 5.27
CA GLU A 51 -23.42 -16.38 4.80
C GLU A 51 -22.14 -16.18 5.63
N ILE A 52 -21.01 -16.00 4.95
CA ILE A 52 -19.71 -15.75 5.58
C ILE A 52 -19.32 -14.31 5.28
N VAL A 53 -18.96 -13.56 6.32
CA VAL A 53 -18.49 -12.17 6.24
C VAL A 53 -17.03 -12.13 6.68
N ASP A 54 -16.14 -11.65 5.80
CA ASP A 54 -14.72 -11.44 6.12
C ASP A 54 -14.54 -10.05 6.72
N LEU A 55 -14.28 -9.97 8.03
CA LEU A 55 -13.98 -8.71 8.69
C LEU A 55 -12.54 -8.27 8.41
N PRO A 56 -12.23 -6.98 8.47
CA PRO A 56 -10.85 -6.50 8.41
C PRO A 56 -9.95 -7.20 9.43
N GLY A 57 -8.66 -7.32 9.13
CA GLY A 57 -7.68 -7.82 10.09
C GLY A 57 -7.40 -6.79 11.16
N ILE A 58 -7.62 -7.13 12.42
CA ILE A 58 -7.52 -6.22 13.56
C ILE A 58 -6.67 -6.83 14.67
N TYR A 59 -6.08 -5.98 15.50
CA TYR A 59 -5.33 -6.42 16.68
C TYR A 59 -6.14 -6.29 17.96
N SER A 60 -7.11 -5.38 17.98
CA SER A 60 -8.00 -5.15 19.12
C SER A 60 -9.37 -4.66 18.65
N LEU A 61 -10.36 -4.64 19.55
CA LEU A 61 -11.65 -4.00 19.33
C LEU A 61 -11.66 -2.54 19.83
N SER A 62 -10.50 -1.90 19.92
CA SER A 62 -10.35 -0.48 20.28
C SER A 62 -10.37 0.41 19.02
N PRO A 63 -10.87 1.66 19.11
CA PRO A 63 -11.16 2.49 17.93
C PRO A 63 -9.94 3.25 17.39
N TYR A 64 -8.78 2.59 17.23
CA TYR A 64 -7.55 3.24 16.76
C TYR A 64 -7.42 3.34 15.26
N SER A 65 -8.07 2.42 14.50
CA SER A 65 -8.04 2.41 13.04
C SER A 65 -9.45 2.30 12.46
N ALA A 66 -9.60 2.67 11.18
CA ALA A 66 -10.88 2.52 10.47
C ALA A 66 -11.31 1.05 10.38
N GLU A 67 -10.35 0.15 10.23
CA GLU A 67 -10.54 -1.29 10.19
C GLU A 67 -11.06 -1.83 11.52
N GLU A 68 -10.51 -1.36 12.65
CA GLU A 68 -10.93 -1.76 13.99
C GLU A 68 -12.33 -1.23 14.31
N ILE A 69 -12.64 0.01 13.92
CA ILE A 69 -13.98 0.58 14.07
C ILE A 69 -15.02 -0.26 13.31
N VAL A 70 -14.74 -0.57 12.04
CA VAL A 70 -15.64 -1.36 11.19
C VAL A 70 -15.86 -2.77 11.76
N ALA A 71 -14.79 -3.45 12.16
CA ALA A 71 -14.90 -4.80 12.71
C ALA A 71 -15.66 -4.80 14.03
N ARG A 72 -15.39 -3.83 14.92
CA ARG A 72 -16.09 -3.65 16.18
C ARG A 72 -17.58 -3.39 15.98
N ASP A 73 -17.92 -2.40 15.12
CA ASP A 73 -19.31 -2.03 14.90
C ASP A 73 -20.09 -3.21 14.27
N TYR A 74 -19.46 -3.99 13.39
CA TYR A 74 -20.08 -5.20 12.88
C TYR A 74 -20.30 -6.27 13.96
N ILE A 75 -19.31 -6.52 14.82
CA ILE A 75 -19.40 -7.52 15.87
C ILE A 75 -20.45 -7.10 16.93
N VAL A 76 -20.45 -5.84 17.36
CA VAL A 76 -21.26 -5.36 18.47
C VAL A 76 -22.68 -4.96 18.01
N ASP A 77 -22.80 -4.21 16.92
CA ASP A 77 -24.08 -3.62 16.45
C ASP A 77 -24.85 -4.58 15.54
N GLU A 78 -24.19 -5.28 14.60
CA GLU A 78 -24.81 -6.23 13.69
C GLU A 78 -25.03 -7.63 14.30
N ASN A 79 -24.29 -7.98 15.36
CA ASN A 79 -24.42 -9.18 16.16
C ASN A 79 -24.57 -10.47 15.33
N PRO A 80 -23.50 -10.99 14.70
CA PRO A 80 -23.54 -12.21 13.88
C PRO A 80 -23.93 -13.42 14.73
N ASP A 81 -24.53 -14.45 14.10
CA ASP A 81 -24.96 -15.66 14.81
C ASP A 81 -23.77 -16.46 15.37
N VAL A 82 -22.63 -16.43 14.70
CA VAL A 82 -21.37 -17.06 15.14
C VAL A 82 -20.17 -16.22 14.69
N LEU A 83 -19.18 -16.14 15.54
CA LEU A 83 -17.88 -15.59 15.21
C LEU A 83 -16.85 -16.73 15.12
N ILE A 84 -16.08 -16.76 14.03
CA ILE A 84 -14.89 -17.62 13.91
C ILE A 84 -13.68 -16.70 14.10
N ASP A 85 -12.98 -16.86 15.21
CA ASP A 85 -11.74 -16.14 15.49
C ASP A 85 -10.54 -16.96 15.04
N ILE A 86 -9.78 -16.41 14.08
CA ILE A 86 -8.62 -17.09 13.48
C ILE A 86 -7.36 -16.67 14.23
N VAL A 87 -6.79 -17.63 14.94
CA VAL A 87 -5.60 -17.48 15.80
C VAL A 87 -4.38 -18.11 15.10
N ASP A 88 -3.32 -17.33 14.89
CA ASP A 88 -2.03 -17.87 14.44
C ASP A 88 -1.34 -18.64 15.57
N GLY A 89 -1.26 -19.97 15.44
CA GLY A 89 -0.62 -20.83 16.42
C GLY A 89 0.87 -20.57 16.62
N THR A 90 1.56 -19.95 15.65
CA THR A 90 2.98 -19.60 15.77
C THR A 90 3.21 -18.37 16.66
N ASN A 91 2.19 -17.49 16.76
CA ASN A 91 2.17 -16.26 17.56
C ASN A 91 0.96 -16.20 18.49
N ILE A 92 0.63 -17.33 19.12
CA ILE A 92 -0.60 -17.52 19.88
C ILE A 92 -0.79 -16.47 20.99
N GLU A 93 0.28 -16.11 21.70
CA GLU A 93 0.23 -15.18 22.85
C GLU A 93 -0.35 -13.82 22.44
N ARG A 94 0.05 -13.30 21.29
CA ARG A 94 -0.46 -12.04 20.78
C ARG A 94 -1.89 -12.15 20.23
N ASN A 95 -2.17 -13.22 19.50
CA ASN A 95 -3.49 -13.42 18.89
C ASN A 95 -4.58 -13.58 19.96
N LEU A 96 -4.26 -14.20 21.11
CA LEU A 96 -5.18 -14.35 22.22
C LEU A 96 -5.65 -13.02 22.83
N TYR A 97 -4.95 -11.90 22.58
CA TYR A 97 -5.40 -10.59 23.04
C TYR A 97 -6.72 -10.17 22.38
N LEU A 98 -6.81 -10.29 21.04
CA LEU A 98 -8.06 -10.10 20.31
C LEU A 98 -9.10 -11.15 20.72
N THR A 99 -8.68 -12.42 20.84
CA THR A 99 -9.55 -13.52 21.25
C THR A 99 -10.28 -13.20 22.57
N LEU A 100 -9.58 -12.68 23.58
CA LEU A 100 -10.21 -12.30 24.85
C LEU A 100 -11.26 -11.20 24.66
N GLN A 101 -10.95 -10.16 23.91
CA GLN A 101 -11.89 -9.07 23.63
C GLN A 101 -13.13 -9.57 22.86
N VAL A 102 -12.94 -10.51 21.95
CA VAL A 102 -14.05 -11.17 21.24
C VAL A 102 -14.91 -11.97 22.23
N LEU A 103 -14.30 -12.73 23.14
CA LEU A 103 -15.02 -13.51 24.13
C LEU A 103 -15.77 -12.62 25.14
N GLU A 104 -15.26 -11.43 25.44
CA GLU A 104 -15.92 -10.42 26.27
C GLU A 104 -17.26 -9.95 25.67
N THR A 105 -17.44 -10.00 24.34
CA THR A 105 -18.71 -9.66 23.67
C THR A 105 -19.81 -10.70 23.88
N LYS A 106 -19.47 -11.89 24.37
CA LYS A 106 -20.40 -13.02 24.60
C LYS A 106 -21.08 -13.54 23.33
N ILE A 107 -20.61 -13.19 22.15
CA ILE A 107 -21.09 -13.77 20.89
C ILE A 107 -20.63 -15.22 20.79
N PRO A 108 -21.48 -16.15 20.29
CA PRO A 108 -21.08 -17.53 20.06
C PRO A 108 -19.81 -17.62 19.21
N THR A 109 -18.70 -18.10 19.81
CA THR A 109 -17.37 -18.03 19.17
C THR A 109 -16.75 -19.42 19.03
N VAL A 110 -16.12 -19.68 17.89
CA VAL A 110 -15.22 -20.83 17.64
C VAL A 110 -13.84 -20.30 17.30
N ILE A 111 -12.82 -20.85 17.92
CA ILE A 111 -11.42 -20.49 17.62
C ILE A 111 -10.88 -21.44 16.56
N ALA A 112 -10.45 -20.89 15.43
CA ALA A 112 -9.71 -21.58 14.38
C ALA A 112 -8.22 -21.41 14.61
N LEU A 113 -7.57 -22.40 15.26
CA LEU A 113 -6.14 -22.37 15.52
C LEU A 113 -5.38 -22.75 14.24
N ASN A 114 -4.90 -21.78 13.52
CA ASN A 114 -4.29 -21.92 12.20
C ASN A 114 -2.76 -22.08 12.27
N MET A 115 -2.16 -22.45 11.13
CA MET A 115 -0.71 -22.65 10.95
C MET A 115 -0.15 -23.80 11.83
N MET A 116 -0.95 -24.81 12.08
CA MET A 116 -0.53 -25.93 12.92
C MET A 116 0.61 -26.75 12.31
N ASP A 117 0.75 -26.76 10.99
CA ASP A 117 1.91 -27.33 10.27
C ASP A 117 3.22 -26.60 10.62
N GLU A 118 3.19 -25.28 10.76
CA GLU A 118 4.36 -24.47 11.16
C GLU A 118 4.67 -24.63 12.65
N VAL A 119 3.64 -24.75 13.50
CA VAL A 119 3.81 -25.06 14.93
C VAL A 119 4.51 -26.41 15.09
N GLU A 120 4.03 -27.45 14.41
CA GLU A 120 4.63 -28.79 14.44
C GLU A 120 6.06 -28.78 13.87
N ALA A 121 6.31 -28.08 12.76
CA ALA A 121 7.63 -27.94 12.15
C ALA A 121 8.64 -27.23 13.08
N SER A 122 8.18 -26.30 13.90
CA SER A 122 9.01 -25.63 14.92
C SER A 122 9.37 -26.53 16.12
N GLY A 123 8.71 -27.69 16.22
CA GLY A 123 8.81 -28.61 17.34
C GLY A 123 8.01 -28.18 18.58
N ALA A 124 7.23 -27.11 18.48
CA ALA A 124 6.29 -26.69 19.52
C ALA A 124 5.04 -27.60 19.53
N LYS A 125 4.42 -27.73 20.68
CA LYS A 125 3.16 -28.47 20.83
C LYS A 125 2.16 -27.60 21.58
N ILE A 126 0.94 -27.51 21.08
CA ILE A 126 -0.18 -26.81 21.71
C ILE A 126 -1.19 -27.86 22.16
N ASP A 127 -1.52 -27.84 23.44
CA ASP A 127 -2.60 -28.68 23.99
C ASP A 127 -3.95 -28.03 23.70
N VAL A 128 -4.50 -28.35 22.52
CA VAL A 128 -5.76 -27.80 22.02
C VAL A 128 -6.93 -28.07 22.96
N LYS A 129 -6.98 -29.26 23.56
CA LYS A 129 -8.07 -29.63 24.50
C LYS A 129 -8.02 -28.80 25.77
N LYS A 130 -6.83 -28.60 26.32
CA LYS A 130 -6.63 -27.79 27.52
C LYS A 130 -6.89 -26.31 27.23
N LEU A 131 -6.47 -25.83 26.05
CA LEU A 131 -6.75 -24.45 25.60
C LEU A 131 -8.25 -24.21 25.46
N SER A 132 -8.99 -25.12 24.80
CA SER A 132 -10.45 -25.08 24.69
C SER A 132 -11.14 -25.06 26.06
N LYS A 133 -10.65 -25.90 26.99
CA LYS A 133 -11.21 -25.94 28.37
C LYS A 133 -10.99 -24.66 29.16
N ILE A 134 -9.82 -24.01 29.00
CA ILE A 134 -9.50 -22.76 29.71
C ILE A 134 -10.28 -21.58 29.12
N LEU A 135 -10.35 -21.50 27.78
CA LEU A 135 -11.07 -20.41 27.11
C LEU A 135 -12.58 -20.62 27.06
N GLY A 136 -13.06 -21.83 27.39
CA GLY A 136 -14.49 -22.17 27.45
C GLY A 136 -15.19 -22.21 26.10
N VAL A 137 -14.47 -22.21 24.99
CA VAL A 137 -15.00 -22.26 23.63
C VAL A 137 -14.28 -23.33 22.81
N PRO A 138 -14.90 -23.91 21.77
CA PRO A 138 -14.24 -24.88 20.92
C PRO A 138 -13.03 -24.27 20.21
N VAL A 139 -11.91 -24.97 20.27
CA VAL A 139 -10.68 -24.65 19.54
C VAL A 139 -10.42 -25.76 18.54
N ILE A 140 -10.44 -25.42 17.26
CA ILE A 140 -10.25 -26.38 16.16
C ILE A 140 -8.90 -26.12 15.47
N PRO A 141 -7.98 -27.07 15.50
CA PRO A 141 -6.70 -26.96 14.81
C PRO A 141 -6.90 -27.06 13.29
N ILE A 142 -6.41 -26.06 12.55
CA ILE A 142 -6.53 -26.01 11.10
C ILE A 142 -5.20 -25.71 10.41
N VAL A 143 -5.14 -26.01 9.12
CA VAL A 143 -4.11 -25.52 8.19
C VAL A 143 -4.85 -24.96 6.99
N ALA A 144 -5.17 -23.66 7.02
CA ALA A 144 -6.00 -23.00 6.00
C ALA A 144 -5.43 -23.17 4.59
N ARG A 145 -4.09 -23.20 4.44
CA ARG A 145 -3.41 -23.37 3.15
C ARG A 145 -3.67 -24.73 2.48
N SER A 146 -3.88 -25.79 3.25
CA SER A 146 -4.12 -27.16 2.74
C SER A 146 -5.57 -27.60 2.90
N GLY A 147 -6.43 -26.80 3.50
CA GLY A 147 -7.83 -27.14 3.78
C GLY A 147 -8.04 -28.13 4.94
N LYS A 148 -6.96 -28.53 5.66
CA LYS A 148 -7.05 -29.47 6.78
C LYS A 148 -7.79 -28.83 7.96
N GLY A 149 -8.77 -29.55 8.54
CA GLY A 149 -9.53 -29.12 9.71
C GLY A 149 -10.69 -28.16 9.41
N ILE A 150 -10.89 -27.70 8.15
CA ILE A 150 -11.92 -26.71 7.82
C ILE A 150 -13.33 -27.30 7.93
N ASN A 151 -13.52 -28.58 7.62
CA ASN A 151 -14.83 -29.20 7.75
C ASN A 151 -15.26 -29.28 9.22
N GLU A 152 -14.37 -29.72 10.08
CA GLU A 152 -14.58 -29.79 11.54
C GLU A 152 -14.85 -28.40 12.13
N LEU A 153 -14.16 -27.36 11.64
CA LEU A 153 -14.41 -25.98 12.02
C LEU A 153 -15.83 -25.53 11.68
N MET A 154 -16.27 -25.79 10.45
CA MET A 154 -17.60 -25.40 9.98
C MET A 154 -18.72 -26.18 10.66
N GLU A 155 -18.50 -27.47 10.99
CA GLU A 155 -19.43 -28.27 11.78
C GLU A 155 -19.56 -27.74 13.22
N ALA A 156 -18.43 -27.37 13.84
CA ALA A 156 -18.43 -26.77 15.17
C ALA A 156 -19.16 -25.41 15.18
N ALA A 157 -18.94 -24.57 14.15
CA ALA A 157 -19.61 -23.28 14.01
C ALA A 157 -21.15 -23.45 13.86
N GLN A 158 -21.59 -24.38 13.02
CA GLN A 158 -23.03 -24.68 12.84
C GLN A 158 -23.66 -25.24 14.12
N LYS A 159 -22.95 -26.08 14.85
CA LYS A 159 -23.42 -26.64 16.13
C LYS A 159 -23.64 -25.54 17.17
N ILE A 160 -22.70 -24.60 17.27
CA ILE A 160 -22.80 -23.48 18.22
C ILE A 160 -23.94 -22.52 17.83
N ALA A 161 -24.12 -22.24 16.52
CA ALA A 161 -25.24 -21.41 16.05
C ALA A 161 -26.61 -21.95 16.48
N SER A 162 -26.73 -23.27 16.63
CA SER A 162 -27.99 -23.93 17.02
C SER A 162 -28.12 -24.19 18.53
N SER A 163 -27.04 -24.00 19.29
CA SER A 163 -27.01 -24.24 20.74
C SER A 163 -27.26 -22.93 21.52
N LYS A 164 -27.93 -23.01 22.67
CA LYS A 164 -27.89 -21.89 23.61
C LYS A 164 -26.49 -21.82 24.21
N VAL A 165 -25.88 -20.64 24.14
CA VAL A 165 -24.54 -20.37 24.71
C VAL A 165 -24.59 -20.60 26.20
N GLU A 166 -23.79 -21.53 26.72
CA GLU A 166 -23.53 -21.60 28.16
C GLU A 166 -22.69 -20.39 28.56
N ASP A 167 -23.06 -19.72 29.64
CA ASP A 167 -22.39 -18.53 30.15
C ASP A 167 -20.97 -18.88 30.59
N ASN A 168 -19.98 -18.64 29.76
CA ASN A 168 -18.58 -18.81 30.07
C ASN A 168 -18.10 -17.62 30.91
N ASN A 169 -18.07 -17.74 32.20
CA ASN A 169 -17.45 -16.76 33.08
C ASN A 169 -15.92 -16.98 33.09
N LEU A 170 -15.23 -16.36 32.13
CA LEU A 170 -13.77 -16.26 32.14
C LEU A 170 -13.35 -15.28 33.25
N GLU A 171 -12.61 -15.76 34.25
CA GLU A 171 -12.01 -14.92 35.28
C GLU A 171 -10.70 -14.30 34.77
N VAL A 172 -10.80 -13.27 33.94
CA VAL A 172 -9.66 -12.56 33.38
C VAL A 172 -9.15 -11.47 34.31
N PHE A 173 -10.07 -10.80 34.99
CA PHE A 173 -9.79 -9.60 35.78
C PHE A 173 -9.75 -9.89 37.29
N SER A 174 -8.98 -9.08 38.01
CA SER A 174 -8.92 -9.12 39.46
C SER A 174 -10.27 -8.82 40.10
N PRO A 175 -10.52 -9.26 41.36
CA PRO A 175 -11.75 -8.94 42.07
C PRO A 175 -12.03 -7.43 42.17
N GLN A 176 -10.99 -6.61 42.21
CA GLN A 176 -11.09 -5.16 42.30
C GLN A 176 -11.61 -4.57 40.99
N VAL A 177 -11.04 -4.97 39.82
CA VAL A 177 -11.52 -4.56 38.51
C VAL A 177 -12.93 -5.06 38.24
N ASN A 178 -13.23 -6.33 38.58
CA ASN A 178 -14.57 -6.90 38.46
C ASN A 178 -15.63 -6.15 39.29
N ASN A 179 -15.26 -5.61 40.42
CA ASN A 179 -16.16 -4.76 41.24
C ASN A 179 -16.53 -3.48 40.51
N TYR A 180 -15.56 -2.81 39.86
CA TYR A 180 -15.83 -1.61 39.04
C TYR A 180 -16.67 -1.95 37.78
N ILE A 181 -16.38 -3.05 37.09
CA ILE A 181 -17.21 -3.55 35.99
C ILE A 181 -18.66 -3.73 36.44
N THR A 182 -18.88 -4.39 37.58
CA THR A 182 -20.22 -4.64 38.15
C THR A 182 -20.95 -3.33 38.48
N GLN A 183 -20.26 -2.34 39.06
CA GLN A 183 -20.84 -1.03 39.34
C GLN A 183 -21.26 -0.30 38.06
N ILE A 184 -20.45 -0.36 37.02
CA ILE A 184 -20.79 0.28 35.73
C ILE A 184 -21.97 -0.44 35.07
N VAL A 185 -21.98 -1.77 35.04
CA VAL A 185 -23.12 -2.57 34.53
C VAL A 185 -24.41 -2.20 35.27
N GLY A 186 -24.37 -2.07 36.59
CA GLY A 186 -25.51 -1.59 37.38
C GLY A 186 -25.97 -0.19 36.98
N ALA A 187 -25.03 0.73 36.74
CA ALA A 187 -25.35 2.09 36.32
C ALA A 187 -25.91 2.18 34.88
N LEU A 188 -25.53 1.25 33.98
CA LEU A 188 -26.07 1.11 32.63
C LEU A 188 -27.50 0.52 32.67
N GLY A 189 -27.76 -0.45 33.54
CA GLY A 189 -29.05 -1.15 33.65
C GLY A 189 -30.18 -0.27 34.22
N ASP A 190 -29.89 0.75 35.01
CA ASP A 190 -30.91 1.68 35.59
C ASP A 190 -31.73 2.46 34.52
N ASN A 191 -31.26 2.51 33.26
CA ASN A 191 -31.91 3.25 32.18
C ASN A 191 -32.68 2.38 31.15
N ASN A 192 -32.60 1.07 31.22
CA ASN A 192 -33.27 0.18 30.27
C ASN A 192 -34.69 -0.19 30.71
N ASN A 193 -35.70 0.59 30.26
CA ASN A 193 -37.09 0.21 30.32
C ASN A 193 -37.32 -1.14 29.60
N GLN A 194 -37.64 -2.17 30.41
CA GLN A 194 -38.50 -3.34 30.23
C GLN A 194 -38.62 -4.15 28.93
N ASN A 195 -37.87 -3.93 27.84
CA ASN A 195 -38.10 -4.71 26.61
C ASN A 195 -36.88 -5.10 25.75
N GLN A 196 -35.66 -5.12 26.25
CA GLN A 196 -34.53 -5.70 25.51
C GLN A 196 -33.75 -6.68 26.40
N LYS A 197 -33.43 -7.85 25.81
CA LYS A 197 -32.55 -8.88 26.37
C LYS A 197 -31.18 -8.24 26.70
N SER A 198 -31.04 -7.71 27.92
CA SER A 198 -29.78 -7.22 28.43
C SER A 198 -29.11 -8.32 29.22
N ASN A 199 -27.86 -8.57 28.95
CA ASN A 199 -26.81 -8.96 29.95
C ASN A 199 -25.45 -9.26 29.31
N SER A 200 -25.37 -9.60 28.01
CA SER A 200 -24.08 -9.91 27.37
C SER A 200 -23.35 -8.67 26.84
N SER A 201 -24.09 -7.71 26.29
CA SER A 201 -23.52 -6.45 25.76
C SER A 201 -23.05 -5.48 26.87
N ASP A 202 -23.70 -5.49 28.04
CA ASP A 202 -23.42 -4.52 29.10
C ASP A 202 -22.04 -4.72 29.75
N MET A 203 -21.56 -5.96 29.83
CA MET A 203 -20.23 -6.26 30.39
C MET A 203 -19.12 -5.72 29.46
N TRP A 204 -19.25 -5.93 28.15
CA TRP A 204 -18.29 -5.39 27.17
C TRP A 204 -18.27 -3.86 27.21
N HIS A 205 -19.44 -3.22 27.25
CA HIS A 205 -19.54 -1.76 27.38
C HIS A 205 -18.90 -1.26 28.67
N ALA A 206 -19.10 -1.96 29.79
CA ALA A 206 -18.49 -1.58 31.04
C ALA A 206 -16.96 -1.66 31.03
N ILE A 207 -16.40 -2.69 30.40
CA ILE A 207 -14.95 -2.81 30.21
C ILE A 207 -14.43 -1.68 29.33
N LYS A 208 -15.10 -1.36 28.22
CA LYS A 208 -14.71 -0.26 27.31
C LYS A 208 -14.81 1.11 27.97
N ILE A 209 -15.77 1.31 28.85
CA ILE A 209 -15.87 2.54 29.65
C ILE A 209 -14.70 2.67 30.62
N LEU A 210 -14.25 1.57 31.26
CA LEU A 210 -13.06 1.58 32.08
C LEU A 210 -11.77 1.79 31.28
N GLU A 211 -11.74 1.38 30.02
CA GLU A 211 -10.66 1.70 29.07
C GLU A 211 -10.75 3.13 28.50
N GLU A 212 -11.68 3.94 29.00
CA GLU A 212 -11.91 5.33 28.55
C GLU A 212 -12.20 5.47 27.06
N ASP A 213 -12.86 4.47 26.41
CA ASP A 213 -13.23 4.50 25.01
C ASP A 213 -14.19 5.66 24.73
N GLU A 214 -13.68 6.70 24.03
CA GLU A 214 -14.41 7.94 23.74
C GLU A 214 -15.71 7.70 22.98
N ILE A 215 -15.76 6.69 22.09
CA ILE A 215 -16.94 6.39 21.25
C ILE A 215 -18.03 5.79 22.12
N VAL A 216 -17.68 4.88 23.04
CA VAL A 216 -18.64 4.27 23.95
C VAL A 216 -19.14 5.29 24.97
N ILE A 217 -18.24 6.08 25.54
CA ILE A 217 -18.58 7.16 26.47
C ILE A 217 -19.43 8.24 25.82
N GLY A 218 -19.19 8.53 24.54
CA GLY A 218 -19.96 9.49 23.75
C GLY A 218 -21.42 9.09 23.51
N LYS A 219 -21.72 7.79 23.49
CA LYS A 219 -23.09 7.25 23.34
C LYS A 219 -23.92 7.30 24.63
N LEU A 220 -23.33 7.65 25.80
CA LEU A 220 -24.01 7.67 27.09
C LEU A 220 -24.92 8.89 27.28
N ALA A 221 -26.11 8.69 27.85
CA ALA A 221 -27.04 9.76 28.19
C ALA A 221 -26.57 10.57 29.43
N GLY A 222 -26.95 11.86 29.52
CA GLY A 222 -26.39 12.83 30.45
C GLY A 222 -26.35 12.40 31.94
N ASN A 223 -27.44 11.87 32.48
CA ASN A 223 -27.48 11.42 33.92
C ASN A 223 -26.63 10.17 34.17
N THR A 224 -26.61 9.24 33.21
CA THR A 224 -25.82 8.01 33.29
C THR A 224 -24.34 8.34 33.13
N LYS A 225 -24.00 9.26 32.23
CA LYS A 225 -22.63 9.72 32.00
C LYS A 225 -22.00 10.27 33.27
N SER A 226 -22.70 11.12 34.04
CA SER A 226 -22.15 11.70 35.30
C SER A 226 -21.92 10.66 36.42
N LYS A 227 -22.84 9.68 36.54
CA LYS A 227 -22.65 8.54 37.48
C LYS A 227 -21.42 7.71 37.11
N ILE A 228 -21.32 7.34 35.83
CA ILE A 228 -20.23 6.51 35.29
C ILE A 228 -18.89 7.23 35.40
N THR A 229 -18.82 8.52 35.03
CA THR A 229 -17.59 9.32 35.21
C THR A 229 -17.08 9.28 36.64
N SER A 230 -17.96 9.39 37.61
CA SER A 230 -17.55 9.31 39.04
C SER A 230 -17.01 7.93 39.44
N ILE A 231 -17.45 6.85 38.80
CA ILE A 231 -16.92 5.49 39.01
C ILE A 231 -15.57 5.34 38.35
N VAL A 232 -15.41 5.83 37.11
CA VAL A 232 -14.13 5.81 36.37
C VAL A 232 -13.08 6.64 37.08
N ASP A 233 -13.42 7.85 37.58
CA ASP A 233 -12.49 8.70 38.34
C ASP A 233 -11.98 7.99 39.63
N LYS A 234 -12.86 7.23 40.31
CA LYS A 234 -12.44 6.43 41.46
C LYS A 234 -11.52 5.29 41.06
N ALA A 235 -11.87 4.57 39.98
CA ALA A 235 -11.03 3.50 39.45
C ALA A 235 -9.64 4.05 39.03
N ASN A 236 -9.60 5.19 38.34
CA ASN A 236 -8.33 5.84 37.98
C ASN A 236 -7.49 6.18 39.24
N ASN A 237 -8.10 6.71 40.28
CA ASN A 237 -7.35 6.99 41.54
C ASN A 237 -6.79 5.71 42.17
N ASP A 238 -7.53 4.60 42.13
CA ASP A 238 -7.10 3.31 42.71
C ASP A 238 -6.02 2.62 41.85
N PHE A 239 -5.97 2.89 40.54
CA PHE A 239 -5.02 2.29 39.57
C PHE A 239 -3.95 3.28 39.06
N ASN A 240 -3.49 4.20 39.93
CA ASN A 240 -2.42 5.17 39.63
C ASN A 240 -2.69 6.10 38.45
N GLY A 241 -3.93 6.33 38.09
CA GLY A 241 -4.35 7.25 37.04
C GLY A 241 -4.42 6.67 35.61
N ASP A 242 -4.35 5.34 35.47
CA ASP A 242 -4.37 4.68 34.15
C ASP A 242 -5.09 3.32 34.22
N THR A 243 -6.43 3.36 34.10
CA THR A 243 -7.26 2.15 34.07
C THR A 243 -7.12 1.35 32.80
N GLU A 244 -6.83 2.00 31.67
CA GLU A 244 -6.59 1.33 30.38
C GLU A 244 -5.36 0.41 30.48
N ALA A 245 -4.25 0.93 31.01
CA ALA A 245 -3.03 0.15 31.20
C ALA A 245 -3.24 -1.02 32.16
N GLU A 246 -4.00 -0.85 33.24
CA GLU A 246 -4.29 -1.92 34.22
C GLU A 246 -5.11 -3.06 33.59
N ILE A 247 -6.14 -2.74 32.79
CA ILE A 247 -6.96 -3.73 32.09
C ILE A 247 -6.11 -4.49 31.06
N ALA A 248 -5.27 -3.79 30.31
CA ALA A 248 -4.37 -4.40 29.35
C ALA A 248 -3.35 -5.34 30.03
N ASP A 249 -2.75 -4.92 31.16
CA ASP A 249 -1.78 -5.73 31.92
C ASP A 249 -2.43 -7.01 32.47
N GLN A 250 -3.66 -6.93 33.00
CA GLN A 250 -4.39 -8.11 33.45
C GLN A 250 -4.74 -9.08 32.34
N ARG A 251 -5.14 -8.61 31.14
CA ARG A 251 -5.30 -9.47 29.95
C ARG A 251 -3.99 -10.16 29.58
N TYR A 252 -2.87 -9.43 29.53
CA TYR A 252 -1.57 -10.01 29.21
C TYR A 252 -1.10 -11.03 30.24
N LYS A 253 -1.34 -10.80 31.54
CA LYS A 253 -1.05 -11.76 32.59
C LYS A 253 -1.86 -13.04 32.41
N PHE A 254 -3.16 -12.92 32.14
CA PHE A 254 -4.03 -14.07 31.88
C PHE A 254 -3.55 -14.86 30.65
N ILE A 255 -3.26 -14.17 29.53
CA ILE A 255 -2.76 -14.79 28.30
C ILE A 255 -1.46 -15.54 28.54
N SER A 256 -0.51 -14.91 29.22
CA SER A 256 0.79 -15.52 29.54
C SER A 256 0.61 -16.79 30.37
N ASP A 257 -0.32 -16.79 31.32
CA ASP A 257 -0.66 -17.96 32.13
C ASP A 257 -1.30 -19.08 31.31
N VAL A 258 -2.21 -18.73 30.38
CA VAL A 258 -2.81 -19.70 29.43
C VAL A 258 -1.75 -20.31 28.54
N VAL A 259 -0.89 -19.50 27.94
CA VAL A 259 0.17 -19.96 27.04
C VAL A 259 1.17 -20.86 27.78
N ASN A 260 1.60 -20.47 28.98
CA ASN A 260 2.50 -21.28 29.81
C ASN A 260 1.90 -22.66 30.16
N LYS A 261 0.58 -22.74 30.34
CA LYS A 261 -0.15 -23.97 30.65
C LYS A 261 -0.43 -24.86 29.45
N THR A 262 -0.53 -24.27 28.24
CA THR A 262 -1.03 -24.99 27.04
C THR A 262 0.01 -25.17 25.93
N VAL A 263 1.09 -24.35 25.93
CA VAL A 263 2.11 -24.38 24.87
C VAL A 263 3.43 -24.89 25.41
N SER A 264 3.92 -26.01 24.89
CA SER A 264 5.26 -26.52 25.16
C SER A 264 6.19 -26.21 24.01
N LYS A 265 7.24 -25.40 24.28
CA LYS A 265 8.29 -25.07 23.31
C LYS A 265 9.53 -25.93 23.56
N PRO A 266 10.23 -26.43 22.50
CA PRO A 266 11.44 -27.19 22.68
C PRO A 266 12.54 -26.31 23.29
N LEU A 267 13.09 -26.76 24.43
CA LEU A 267 14.22 -26.12 25.08
C LEU A 267 15.52 -26.82 24.66
N LYS A 268 16.64 -26.07 24.57
CA LYS A 268 17.98 -26.65 24.50
C LYS A 268 18.34 -27.32 25.83
N ALA A 269 19.32 -28.24 25.84
CA ALA A 269 19.79 -28.92 27.04
C ALA A 269 20.22 -27.98 28.18
N ASN A 270 20.51 -26.71 27.87
CA ASN A 270 20.88 -25.67 28.81
C ASN A 270 19.71 -24.73 29.19
N GLY A 271 18.45 -25.11 28.93
CA GLY A 271 17.25 -24.31 29.27
C GLY A 271 16.97 -23.10 28.35
N GLN A 272 17.81 -22.83 27.36
CA GLN A 272 17.59 -21.72 26.43
C GLN A 272 16.65 -22.13 25.27
N ARG A 273 15.85 -21.19 24.76
CA ARG A 273 15.00 -21.37 23.58
C ARG A 273 15.84 -21.79 22.36
N LYS A 274 15.40 -22.79 21.63
CA LYS A 274 16.04 -23.19 20.37
C LYS A 274 15.78 -22.09 19.33
N GLU A 275 16.84 -21.47 18.83
CA GLU A 275 16.74 -20.46 17.78
C GLU A 275 16.23 -21.08 16.49
N THR A 276 15.23 -20.45 15.88
CA THR A 276 14.72 -20.83 14.57
C THR A 276 15.68 -20.39 13.46
N THR A 277 15.49 -20.90 12.24
CA THR A 277 16.25 -20.43 11.07
C THR A 277 15.98 -18.95 10.82
N SER A 278 14.73 -18.49 11.02
CA SER A 278 14.36 -17.07 10.93
C SER A 278 15.14 -16.22 11.93
N ASP A 279 15.27 -16.65 13.20
CA ASP A 279 16.03 -15.90 14.21
C ASP A 279 17.51 -15.74 13.82
N LYS A 280 18.10 -16.75 13.15
CA LYS A 280 19.49 -16.70 12.68
C LYS A 280 19.66 -15.73 11.53
N ILE A 281 18.72 -15.73 10.57
CA ILE A 281 18.72 -14.83 9.42
C ILE A 281 18.51 -13.39 9.93
N ASP A 282 17.57 -13.19 10.87
CA ASP A 282 17.28 -11.88 11.45
C ASP A 282 18.48 -11.28 12.19
N LYS A 283 19.31 -12.09 12.87
CA LYS A 283 20.58 -11.60 13.48
C LYS A 283 21.51 -10.92 12.48
N VAL A 284 21.47 -11.32 11.22
CA VAL A 284 22.28 -10.75 10.14
C VAL A 284 21.53 -9.61 9.47
N LEU A 285 20.31 -9.84 9.01
CA LEU A 285 19.56 -8.89 8.18
C LEU A 285 18.93 -7.72 8.97
N THR A 286 18.78 -7.84 10.29
CA THR A 286 18.34 -6.73 11.16
C THR A 286 19.50 -6.08 11.92
N ASN A 287 20.73 -6.55 11.70
CA ASN A 287 21.91 -5.94 12.30
C ASN A 287 22.09 -4.51 11.78
N ARG A 288 22.25 -3.55 12.67
CA ARG A 288 22.34 -2.12 12.37
C ARG A 288 23.36 -1.74 11.30
N ILE A 289 24.46 -2.48 11.20
CA ILE A 289 25.55 -2.21 10.25
C ILE A 289 25.33 -2.96 8.94
N VAL A 290 24.87 -4.22 9.00
CA VAL A 290 24.76 -5.12 7.84
C VAL A 290 23.45 -4.92 7.08
N ALA A 291 22.38 -4.50 7.77
CA ALA A 291 21.05 -4.39 7.19
C ALA A 291 20.98 -3.46 5.96
N ILE A 292 21.57 -2.28 6.06
CA ILE A 292 21.56 -1.29 4.97
C ILE A 292 22.40 -1.75 3.77
N PRO A 293 23.65 -2.21 3.90
CA PRO A 293 24.40 -2.79 2.80
C PRO A 293 23.71 -4.00 2.16
N ALA A 294 23.19 -4.93 2.95
CA ALA A 294 22.49 -6.11 2.43
C ALA A 294 21.25 -5.70 1.63
N PHE A 295 20.50 -4.74 2.14
CA PHE A 295 19.35 -4.16 1.45
C PHE A 295 19.76 -3.53 0.10
N LEU A 296 20.82 -2.72 0.07
CA LEU A 296 21.30 -2.09 -1.17
C LEU A 296 21.73 -3.12 -2.21
N VAL A 297 22.38 -4.21 -1.80
CA VAL A 297 22.78 -5.31 -2.70
C VAL A 297 21.56 -6.02 -3.28
N ILE A 298 20.55 -6.34 -2.44
CA ILE A 298 19.31 -6.99 -2.90
C ILE A 298 18.55 -6.08 -3.88
N MET A 299 18.46 -4.79 -3.58
CA MET A 299 17.81 -3.82 -4.47
C MET A 299 18.57 -3.61 -5.76
N TYR A 300 19.91 -3.53 -5.69
CA TYR A 300 20.74 -3.47 -6.89
C TYR A 300 20.52 -4.70 -7.78
N ALA A 301 20.49 -5.90 -7.21
CA ALA A 301 20.19 -7.12 -7.96
C ALA A 301 18.78 -7.07 -8.58
N LEU A 302 17.76 -6.64 -7.83
CA LEU A 302 16.40 -6.51 -8.32
C LEU A 302 16.31 -5.53 -9.50
N PHE A 303 16.89 -4.34 -9.36
CA PHE A 303 16.86 -3.34 -10.44
C PHE A 303 17.72 -3.76 -11.63
N SER A 304 18.85 -4.44 -11.42
CA SER A 304 19.68 -4.98 -12.51
C SER A 304 18.95 -6.06 -13.31
N ILE A 305 18.18 -6.93 -12.66
CA ILE A 305 17.36 -7.95 -13.35
C ILE A 305 16.21 -7.29 -14.12
N THR A 306 15.63 -6.22 -13.59
CA THR A 306 14.47 -5.56 -14.19
C THR A 306 14.85 -4.57 -15.28
N PHE A 307 15.86 -3.72 -15.06
CA PHE A 307 16.21 -2.58 -15.90
C PHE A 307 17.64 -2.61 -16.44
N GLY A 308 18.45 -3.62 -16.10
CA GLY A 308 19.82 -3.73 -16.55
C GLY A 308 19.92 -4.21 -18.00
N GLU A 309 20.93 -3.72 -18.73
CA GLU A 309 21.22 -4.08 -20.14
C GLU A 309 22.11 -5.32 -20.27
N GLY A 310 22.53 -5.94 -19.17
CA GLY A 310 23.43 -7.10 -19.18
C GLY A 310 22.70 -8.44 -19.32
N PRO A 311 23.44 -9.56 -19.31
CA PRO A 311 22.89 -10.91 -19.41
C PRO A 311 21.90 -11.29 -18.29
N LEU A 312 21.88 -10.53 -17.22
CA LEU A 312 20.93 -10.67 -16.10
C LEU A 312 19.69 -9.78 -16.29
N GLY A 313 19.65 -8.89 -17.30
CA GLY A 313 18.57 -7.94 -17.55
C GLY A 313 17.34 -8.58 -18.22
N ILE A 314 16.70 -9.52 -17.51
CA ILE A 314 15.53 -10.25 -18.04
C ILE A 314 14.39 -9.31 -18.44
N GLY A 315 14.19 -8.23 -17.70
CA GLY A 315 13.13 -7.25 -17.99
C GLY A 315 13.36 -6.53 -19.31
N VAL A 316 14.59 -6.05 -19.56
CA VAL A 316 14.97 -5.37 -20.82
C VAL A 316 14.94 -6.35 -21.98
N TRP A 317 15.49 -7.56 -21.81
CA TRP A 317 15.45 -8.58 -22.85
C TRP A 317 14.03 -8.91 -23.31
N LEU A 318 13.09 -9.10 -22.38
CA LEU A 318 11.68 -9.32 -22.70
C LEU A 318 11.03 -8.09 -23.34
N GLN A 319 11.40 -6.91 -22.90
CA GLN A 319 10.94 -5.65 -23.49
C GLN A 319 11.37 -5.56 -24.95
N THR A 320 12.65 -5.79 -25.26
CA THR A 320 13.18 -5.72 -26.63
C THR A 320 12.39 -6.66 -27.55
N ILE A 321 12.15 -7.92 -27.15
CA ILE A 321 11.36 -8.86 -27.94
C ILE A 321 9.94 -8.32 -28.24
N VAL A 322 9.29 -7.74 -27.24
CA VAL A 322 7.93 -7.22 -27.41
C VAL A 322 7.93 -5.94 -28.28
N THR A 323 8.91 -5.07 -28.09
CA THR A 323 9.07 -3.83 -28.87
C THR A 323 9.38 -4.16 -30.33
N ASP A 324 10.34 -5.04 -30.60
CA ASP A 324 10.69 -5.46 -31.98
C ASP A 324 9.50 -6.09 -32.70
N PHE A 325 8.69 -6.88 -31.98
CA PHE A 325 7.48 -7.46 -32.56
C PHE A 325 6.41 -6.39 -32.83
N TRP A 326 6.25 -5.44 -31.91
CA TRP A 326 5.21 -4.40 -32.00
C TRP A 326 5.54 -3.39 -33.11
N ASP A 327 6.75 -2.82 -33.08
CA ASP A 327 7.17 -1.74 -33.94
C ASP A 327 7.49 -2.26 -35.38
N GLY A 328 7.93 -3.52 -35.52
CA GLY A 328 8.17 -4.17 -36.79
C GLY A 328 6.90 -4.84 -37.37
N PRO A 329 6.81 -6.21 -37.32
CA PRO A 329 5.80 -6.96 -38.08
C PRO A 329 4.36 -6.56 -37.80
N PHE A 330 4.04 -6.19 -36.55
CA PHE A 330 2.68 -5.85 -36.13
C PHE A 330 2.24 -4.49 -36.68
N THR A 331 3.06 -3.46 -36.50
CA THR A 331 2.77 -2.10 -37.00
C THR A 331 2.82 -2.06 -38.50
N GLU A 332 3.82 -2.68 -39.16
CA GLU A 332 3.90 -2.78 -40.62
C GLU A 332 2.67 -3.44 -41.22
N THR A 333 2.17 -4.53 -40.62
CA THR A 333 0.98 -5.22 -41.10
C THR A 333 -0.27 -4.34 -41.01
N ILE A 334 -0.45 -3.61 -39.94
CA ILE A 334 -1.61 -2.73 -39.78
C ILE A 334 -1.51 -1.53 -40.71
N MET A 335 -0.33 -0.89 -40.80
CA MET A 335 -0.14 0.26 -41.66
C MET A 335 -0.28 -0.12 -43.16
N GLY A 336 0.26 -1.26 -43.57
CA GLY A 336 0.09 -1.78 -44.94
C GLY A 336 -1.39 -2.12 -45.26
N ALA A 337 -2.15 -2.60 -44.27
CA ALA A 337 -3.59 -2.80 -44.46
C ALA A 337 -4.35 -1.47 -44.64
N ILE A 338 -4.00 -0.44 -43.85
CA ILE A 338 -4.61 0.90 -43.95
C ILE A 338 -4.29 1.56 -45.29
N GLU A 339 -3.04 1.49 -45.73
CA GLU A 339 -2.61 1.99 -47.03
C GLU A 339 -3.32 1.26 -48.20
N SER A 340 -3.47 -0.07 -48.10
CA SER A 340 -4.18 -0.86 -49.12
C SER A 340 -5.68 -0.52 -49.22
N MET A 341 -6.29 -0.03 -48.13
CA MET A 341 -7.68 0.47 -48.12
C MET A 341 -7.82 1.89 -48.70
N GLY A 342 -6.71 2.56 -49.05
CA GLY A 342 -6.73 3.92 -49.55
C GLY A 342 -7.14 4.96 -48.53
N ALA A 343 -6.76 4.75 -47.26
CA ALA A 343 -7.06 5.69 -46.20
C ALA A 343 -6.38 7.04 -46.47
N ALA A 344 -7.01 8.13 -46.00
CA ALA A 344 -6.44 9.47 -46.10
C ALA A 344 -5.23 9.60 -45.12
N ASP A 345 -4.24 10.44 -45.48
CA ASP A 345 -2.98 10.62 -44.75
C ASP A 345 -3.20 10.91 -43.26
N TRP A 346 -4.21 11.72 -42.93
CA TRP A 346 -4.54 12.01 -41.52
C TRP A 346 -4.99 10.76 -40.75
N ALA A 347 -5.68 9.83 -41.39
CA ALA A 347 -6.15 8.59 -40.76
C ALA A 347 -5.00 7.62 -40.53
N SER A 348 -4.06 7.55 -41.49
CA SER A 348 -2.82 6.77 -41.36
C SER A 348 -1.95 7.32 -40.23
N GLY A 349 -1.78 8.63 -40.12
CA GLY A 349 -1.08 9.29 -39.03
C GLY A 349 -1.77 9.09 -37.66
N LEU A 350 -3.10 9.19 -37.59
CA LEU A 350 -3.84 8.92 -36.35
C LEU A 350 -3.64 7.47 -35.88
N VAL A 351 -3.69 6.50 -36.77
CA VAL A 351 -3.51 5.11 -36.40
C VAL A 351 -2.05 4.81 -36.09
N GLY A 352 -1.09 5.26 -36.89
CA GLY A 352 0.35 5.06 -36.67
C GLY A 352 0.85 5.78 -35.42
N ASP A 353 0.84 7.10 -35.49
CA ASP A 353 1.48 7.94 -34.45
C ASP A 353 0.61 8.14 -33.21
N GLY A 354 -0.72 8.11 -33.36
CA GLY A 354 -1.65 8.31 -32.26
C GLY A 354 -1.96 7.00 -31.50
N ILE A 355 -2.44 5.97 -32.22
CA ILE A 355 -2.96 4.75 -31.58
C ILE A 355 -1.85 3.71 -31.40
N LEU A 356 -1.15 3.33 -32.48
CA LEU A 356 -0.13 2.27 -32.42
C LEU A 356 1.07 2.68 -31.58
N ALA A 357 1.56 3.91 -31.73
CA ALA A 357 2.64 4.44 -30.91
C ALA A 357 2.21 4.56 -29.43
N GLY A 358 0.98 5.05 -29.17
CA GLY A 358 0.46 5.18 -27.81
C GLY A 358 0.24 3.85 -27.08
N VAL A 359 -0.34 2.85 -27.75
CA VAL A 359 -0.52 1.49 -27.23
C VAL A 359 0.83 0.78 -27.12
N GLY A 360 1.69 0.94 -28.14
CA GLY A 360 3.04 0.37 -28.22
C GLY A 360 3.88 0.76 -27.03
N GLY A 361 3.89 2.05 -26.67
CA GLY A 361 4.60 2.52 -25.50
C GLY A 361 4.16 1.83 -24.20
N VAL A 362 2.86 1.53 -24.02
CA VAL A 362 2.38 0.78 -22.86
C VAL A 362 2.77 -0.69 -22.91
N VAL A 363 2.58 -1.31 -24.05
CA VAL A 363 2.83 -2.76 -24.27
C VAL A 363 4.32 -3.08 -24.15
N SER A 364 5.19 -2.21 -24.65
CA SER A 364 6.64 -2.36 -24.57
C SER A 364 7.16 -2.34 -23.12
N PHE A 365 6.57 -1.55 -22.23
CA PHE A 365 6.96 -1.52 -20.80
C PHE A 365 6.34 -2.62 -19.94
N LEU A 366 5.31 -3.32 -20.45
CA LEU A 366 4.59 -4.33 -19.68
C LEU A 366 5.49 -5.48 -19.19
N PRO A 367 6.43 -6.02 -19.98
CA PRO A 367 7.34 -7.09 -19.54
C PRO A 367 8.26 -6.66 -18.39
N GLN A 368 8.83 -5.45 -18.46
CA GLN A 368 9.66 -4.92 -17.36
C GLN A 368 8.86 -4.78 -16.06
N ILE A 369 7.64 -4.26 -16.16
CA ILE A 369 6.74 -4.12 -15.01
C ILE A 369 6.35 -5.49 -14.46
N LEU A 370 6.14 -6.49 -15.32
CA LEU A 370 5.85 -7.87 -14.89
C LEU A 370 7.03 -8.45 -14.07
N VAL A 371 8.26 -8.32 -14.57
CA VAL A 371 9.46 -8.78 -13.87
C VAL A 371 9.62 -8.06 -12.53
N LEU A 372 9.42 -6.73 -12.51
CA LEU A 372 9.46 -5.94 -11.29
C LEU A 372 8.45 -6.46 -10.25
N PHE A 373 7.19 -6.64 -10.64
CA PHE A 373 6.16 -7.12 -9.74
C PHE A 373 6.37 -8.56 -9.27
N LEU A 374 6.93 -9.43 -10.11
CA LEU A 374 7.29 -10.79 -9.71
C LEU A 374 8.35 -10.77 -8.60
N LEU A 375 9.43 -10.02 -8.79
CA LEU A 375 10.52 -9.92 -7.81
C LEU A 375 10.05 -9.24 -6.53
N MET A 376 9.27 -8.16 -6.64
CA MET A 376 8.73 -7.46 -5.49
C MET A 376 7.74 -8.32 -4.70
N SER A 377 6.84 -9.05 -5.38
CA SER A 377 5.91 -9.96 -4.70
C SER A 377 6.66 -11.10 -4.00
N PHE A 378 7.74 -11.60 -4.60
CA PHE A 378 8.61 -12.57 -3.95
C PHE A 378 9.24 -12.03 -2.67
N LEU A 379 9.79 -10.81 -2.69
CA LEU A 379 10.38 -10.17 -1.50
C LEU A 379 9.32 -9.86 -0.43
N GLU A 380 8.12 -9.45 -0.82
CA GLU A 380 7.00 -9.18 0.07
C GLU A 380 6.51 -10.46 0.75
N ASP A 381 6.18 -11.49 -0.02
CA ASP A 381 5.67 -12.77 0.48
C ASP A 381 6.71 -13.54 1.31
N SER A 382 8.02 -13.34 1.05
CA SER A 382 9.10 -13.94 1.85
C SER A 382 9.21 -13.38 3.27
N GLY A 383 8.61 -12.21 3.54
CA GLY A 383 8.72 -11.48 4.80
C GLY A 383 9.98 -10.60 4.91
N TYR A 384 10.80 -10.48 3.85
CA TYR A 384 11.99 -9.63 3.84
C TYR A 384 11.66 -8.15 3.97
N MET A 385 10.60 -7.69 3.29
CA MET A 385 10.19 -6.27 3.31
C MET A 385 9.79 -5.77 4.70
N ALA A 386 9.26 -6.64 5.56
CA ALA A 386 8.95 -6.30 6.95
C ALA A 386 10.24 -5.97 7.75
N ARG A 387 11.35 -6.68 7.49
CA ARG A 387 12.66 -6.41 8.13
C ARG A 387 13.24 -5.09 7.69
N VAL A 388 13.17 -4.81 6.39
CA VAL A 388 13.61 -3.52 5.84
C VAL A 388 12.84 -2.38 6.49
N ALA A 389 11.50 -2.50 6.54
CA ALA A 389 10.65 -1.52 7.20
C ALA A 389 11.00 -1.33 8.68
N PHE A 390 11.28 -2.43 9.40
CA PHE A 390 11.71 -2.39 10.80
C PHE A 390 13.04 -1.64 11.00
N VAL A 391 14.03 -1.93 10.17
CA VAL A 391 15.35 -1.27 10.25
C VAL A 391 15.24 0.22 9.95
N MET A 392 14.40 0.58 8.96
CA MET A 392 14.22 1.96 8.52
C MET A 392 13.29 2.77 9.43
N ASP A 393 12.49 2.14 10.29
CA ASP A 393 11.47 2.79 11.12
C ASP A 393 12.06 3.90 12.01
N ARG A 394 13.20 3.66 12.65
CA ARG A 394 13.88 4.65 13.50
C ARG A 394 14.29 5.92 12.73
N LEU A 395 14.67 5.76 11.46
CA LEU A 395 15.07 6.90 10.61
C LEU A 395 13.83 7.66 10.14
N PHE A 396 12.81 6.96 9.67
CA PHE A 396 11.62 7.53 9.07
C PHE A 396 10.72 8.23 10.09
N ARG A 397 10.63 7.73 11.31
CA ARG A 397 9.91 8.41 12.41
C ARG A 397 10.42 9.82 12.69
N ARG A 398 11.72 10.10 12.45
CA ARG A 398 12.26 11.45 12.58
C ARG A 398 11.68 12.44 11.56
N PHE A 399 11.18 11.93 10.45
CA PHE A 399 10.56 12.70 9.37
C PHE A 399 9.02 12.65 9.42
N GLY A 400 8.46 12.09 10.49
CA GLY A 400 7.01 11.97 10.67
C GLY A 400 6.36 10.87 9.81
N LEU A 401 7.15 9.87 9.39
CA LEU A 401 6.73 8.72 8.58
C LEU A 401 6.96 7.42 9.34
N SER A 402 6.17 6.40 9.06
CA SER A 402 6.46 5.04 9.53
C SER A 402 7.54 4.37 8.69
N GLY A 403 8.24 3.38 9.24
CA GLY A 403 9.24 2.61 8.49
C GLY A 403 8.68 1.88 7.27
N LYS A 404 7.40 1.52 7.28
CA LYS A 404 6.72 0.93 6.11
C LYS A 404 6.64 1.89 4.93
N SER A 405 6.66 3.21 5.14
CA SER A 405 6.65 4.23 4.08
C SER A 405 7.91 4.17 3.19
N PHE A 406 9.00 3.58 3.71
CA PHE A 406 10.21 3.37 2.93
C PHE A 406 10.00 2.50 1.68
N ILE A 407 9.12 1.50 1.76
CA ILE A 407 8.85 0.57 0.66
C ILE A 407 8.26 1.29 -0.57
N PRO A 408 7.14 2.04 -0.45
CA PRO A 408 6.64 2.86 -1.55
C PRO A 408 7.65 3.85 -2.11
N LEU A 409 8.38 4.55 -1.25
CA LEU A 409 9.39 5.53 -1.69
C LEU A 409 10.49 4.88 -2.53
N LEU A 410 10.96 3.71 -2.10
CA LEU A 410 11.95 2.97 -2.86
C LEU A 410 11.42 2.49 -4.21
N MET A 411 10.21 1.92 -4.24
CA MET A 411 9.56 1.51 -5.49
C MET A 411 9.40 2.68 -6.46
N GLY A 412 9.31 3.90 -5.94
CA GLY A 412 9.25 5.14 -6.72
C GLY A 412 10.42 5.33 -7.68
N TYR A 413 11.60 4.79 -7.36
CA TYR A 413 12.74 4.81 -8.29
C TYR A 413 12.55 3.94 -9.52
N GLY A 414 11.76 2.88 -9.43
CA GLY A 414 11.36 2.10 -10.59
C GLY A 414 10.19 2.75 -11.32
N CYS A 415 9.04 2.85 -10.65
CA CYS A 415 7.82 3.43 -11.20
C CYS A 415 6.91 3.96 -10.10
N SER A 416 6.41 5.19 -10.27
CA SER A 416 5.52 5.84 -9.30
C SER A 416 4.15 5.16 -9.18
N VAL A 417 3.66 4.47 -10.23
CA VAL A 417 2.35 3.80 -10.20
C VAL A 417 2.32 2.67 -9.17
N PRO A 418 3.18 1.63 -9.26
CA PRO A 418 3.24 0.59 -8.25
C PRO A 418 3.64 1.11 -6.88
N ALA A 419 4.48 2.14 -6.83
CA ALA A 419 4.89 2.78 -5.60
C ALA A 419 3.70 3.37 -4.82
N VAL A 420 2.84 4.13 -5.50
CA VAL A 420 1.61 4.67 -4.92
C VAL A 420 0.65 3.54 -4.53
N MET A 421 0.52 2.50 -5.35
CA MET A 421 -0.33 1.34 -5.03
C MET A 421 0.18 0.57 -3.79
N ALA A 422 1.49 0.51 -3.57
CA ALA A 422 2.09 -0.14 -2.40
C ALA A 422 1.77 0.59 -1.08
N SER A 423 1.39 1.87 -1.13
CA SER A 423 0.98 2.62 0.06
C SER A 423 -0.26 2.05 0.78
N ARG A 424 -1.00 1.12 0.14
CA ARG A 424 -2.10 0.38 0.79
C ARG A 424 -1.68 -0.45 1.99
N THR A 425 -0.39 -0.83 2.04
CA THR A 425 0.16 -1.60 3.17
C THR A 425 0.39 -0.75 4.41
N LEU A 426 0.18 0.58 4.31
CA LEU A 426 0.27 1.52 5.41
C LEU A 426 -1.06 1.56 6.15
N GLU A 427 -1.03 1.29 7.43
CA GLU A 427 -2.21 1.20 8.30
C GLU A 427 -2.75 2.58 8.69
N SER A 428 -1.84 3.55 8.91
CA SER A 428 -2.21 4.93 9.22
C SER A 428 -2.63 5.68 7.95
N ASP A 429 -3.83 6.27 7.95
CA ASP A 429 -4.34 7.10 6.86
C ASP A 429 -3.44 8.33 6.61
N LYS A 430 -2.88 8.90 7.69
CA LYS A 430 -1.87 9.95 7.66
C LYS A 430 -0.63 9.50 6.90
N ASP A 431 0.00 8.40 7.33
CA ASP A 431 1.24 7.90 6.74
C ASP A 431 1.02 7.54 5.27
N ARG A 432 -0.14 6.95 4.94
CA ARG A 432 -0.53 6.63 3.57
C ARG A 432 -0.62 7.86 2.71
N LYS A 433 -1.39 8.89 3.12
CA LYS A 433 -1.55 10.13 2.35
C LYS A 433 -0.22 10.87 2.20
N LEU A 434 0.53 11.01 3.28
CA LEU A 434 1.81 11.69 3.27
C LEU A 434 2.80 10.98 2.34
N THR A 435 2.90 9.65 2.43
CA THR A 435 3.74 8.84 1.55
C THR A 435 3.35 9.00 0.08
N ILE A 436 2.04 8.95 -0.25
CA ILE A 436 1.55 9.17 -1.62
C ILE A 436 1.97 10.54 -2.16
N MET A 437 1.89 11.60 -1.33
CA MET A 437 2.21 12.96 -1.74
C MET A 437 3.68 13.15 -2.11
N ILE A 438 4.60 12.47 -1.42
CA ILE A 438 6.06 12.62 -1.63
C ILE A 438 6.68 11.56 -2.54
N THR A 439 6.03 10.42 -2.73
CA THR A 439 6.55 9.31 -3.57
C THR A 439 6.95 9.74 -4.98
N PRO A 440 6.20 10.60 -5.71
CA PRO A 440 6.59 11.03 -7.05
C PRO A 440 7.85 11.88 -7.13
N PHE A 441 8.39 12.37 -6.01
CA PHE A 441 9.69 13.06 -5.97
C PHE A 441 10.87 12.09 -6.15
N MET A 442 10.64 10.79 -5.97
CA MET A 442 11.61 9.77 -6.38
C MET A 442 11.66 9.68 -7.90
N SER A 443 12.88 9.70 -8.46
CA SER A 443 13.07 9.65 -9.90
C SER A 443 12.77 8.26 -10.46
N CYS A 444 11.68 8.10 -11.20
CA CYS A 444 11.38 6.84 -11.88
C CYS A 444 12.25 6.64 -13.14
N GLY A 445 12.33 5.39 -13.63
CA GLY A 445 13.13 5.03 -14.80
C GLY A 445 12.83 5.87 -16.06
N ALA A 446 11.57 6.23 -16.29
CA ALA A 446 11.14 7.06 -17.44
C ALA A 446 11.70 8.51 -17.43
N LYS A 447 12.21 8.98 -16.30
CA LYS A 447 12.84 10.30 -16.20
C LYS A 447 14.34 10.26 -16.55
N LEU A 448 14.99 9.11 -16.48
CA LEU A 448 16.42 8.98 -16.71
C LEU A 448 16.84 9.38 -18.15
N PRO A 449 16.14 8.99 -19.23
CA PRO A 449 16.49 9.43 -20.58
C PRO A 449 16.50 10.95 -20.75
N ILE A 450 15.61 11.67 -20.04
CA ILE A 450 15.60 13.13 -20.04
C ILE A 450 16.91 13.67 -19.48
N TYR A 451 17.39 13.13 -18.36
CA TYR A 451 18.62 13.58 -17.72
C TYR A 451 19.85 13.27 -18.56
N LEU A 452 19.88 12.07 -19.18
CA LEU A 452 20.94 11.66 -20.09
C LEU A 452 21.03 12.60 -21.31
N MET A 453 19.91 12.90 -21.96
CA MET A 453 19.84 13.82 -23.09
C MET A 453 20.37 15.21 -22.75
N PHE A 454 19.90 15.79 -21.63
CA PHE A 454 20.39 17.12 -21.19
C PHE A 454 21.85 17.08 -20.76
N ALA A 455 22.28 16.03 -20.03
CA ALA A 455 23.66 15.87 -19.60
C ALA A 455 24.62 15.70 -20.78
N ALA A 456 24.28 14.89 -21.77
CA ALA A 456 25.08 14.67 -22.96
C ALA A 456 25.21 15.94 -23.82
N THR A 457 24.12 16.71 -23.95
CA THR A 457 24.08 17.88 -24.84
C THR A 457 24.74 19.12 -24.21
N LEU A 458 24.42 19.44 -22.96
CA LEU A 458 24.75 20.73 -22.36
C LEU A 458 25.87 20.64 -21.31
N PHE A 459 26.19 19.44 -20.83
CA PHE A 459 27.21 19.22 -19.80
C PHE A 459 28.36 18.32 -20.28
N ALA A 460 28.63 18.30 -21.58
CA ALA A 460 29.73 17.50 -22.17
C ALA A 460 31.11 17.80 -21.58
N GLY A 461 31.33 19.01 -21.04
CA GLY A 461 32.58 19.41 -20.35
C GLY A 461 32.64 19.08 -18.84
N TYR A 462 31.57 18.50 -18.29
CA TYR A 462 31.44 18.17 -16.87
C TYR A 462 31.28 16.66 -16.67
N ASN A 463 31.41 16.21 -15.42
CA ASN A 463 31.08 14.82 -15.09
C ASN A 463 29.56 14.60 -15.12
N GLN A 464 29.07 14.05 -16.22
CA GLN A 464 27.63 13.81 -16.48
C GLN A 464 26.99 12.95 -15.38
N THR A 465 27.72 11.95 -14.86
CA THR A 465 27.24 11.10 -13.76
C THR A 465 26.98 11.92 -12.49
N LEU A 466 27.82 12.90 -12.19
CA LEU A 466 27.66 13.78 -11.04
C LEU A 466 26.44 14.70 -11.22
N ILE A 467 26.22 15.21 -12.43
CA ILE A 467 25.03 16.02 -12.75
C ILE A 467 23.76 15.20 -12.50
N ILE A 468 23.67 14.01 -13.06
CA ILE A 468 22.50 13.12 -12.89
C ILE A 468 22.33 12.77 -11.42
N TYR A 469 23.41 12.38 -10.72
CA TYR A 469 23.37 12.07 -9.30
C TYR A 469 22.84 13.24 -8.46
N SER A 470 23.25 14.48 -8.77
CA SER A 470 22.77 15.67 -8.06
C SER A 470 21.27 15.89 -8.23
N VAL A 471 20.71 15.61 -9.41
CA VAL A 471 19.26 15.65 -9.64
C VAL A 471 18.53 14.62 -8.76
N TYR A 472 19.02 13.37 -8.67
CA TYR A 472 18.46 12.37 -7.77
C TYR A 472 18.50 12.81 -6.30
N MET A 473 19.60 13.41 -5.87
CA MET A 473 19.75 13.92 -4.51
C MET A 473 18.77 15.06 -4.19
N ILE A 474 18.48 15.95 -5.15
CA ILE A 474 17.45 16.96 -5.01
C ILE A 474 16.10 16.29 -4.71
N GLY A 475 15.72 15.24 -5.41
CA GLY A 475 14.47 14.50 -5.18
C GLY A 475 14.36 13.99 -3.74
N ILE A 476 15.43 13.35 -3.24
CA ILE A 476 15.47 12.82 -1.87
C ILE A 476 15.34 13.95 -0.84
N VAL A 477 16.13 15.01 -0.99
CA VAL A 477 16.12 16.15 -0.06
C VAL A 477 14.74 16.82 -0.03
N VAL A 478 14.14 17.05 -1.20
CA VAL A 478 12.81 17.64 -1.31
C VAL A 478 11.73 16.72 -0.72
N ALA A 479 11.83 15.40 -0.91
CA ALA A 479 10.92 14.46 -0.29
C ALA A 479 10.98 14.49 1.24
N VAL A 480 12.18 14.56 1.81
CA VAL A 480 12.38 14.67 3.27
C VAL A 480 11.83 15.99 3.80
N ILE A 481 12.16 17.11 3.15
CA ILE A 481 11.65 18.44 3.53
C ILE A 481 10.12 18.48 3.40
N GLY A 482 9.58 17.95 2.30
CA GLY A 482 8.14 17.85 2.06
C GLY A 482 7.43 17.02 3.14
N ALA A 483 8.01 15.88 3.54
CA ALA A 483 7.50 15.07 4.63
C ALA A 483 7.45 15.84 5.95
N LEU A 484 8.52 16.55 6.31
CA LEU A 484 8.57 17.37 7.52
C LEU A 484 7.53 18.51 7.51
N ILE A 485 7.42 19.20 6.38
CA ILE A 485 6.43 20.28 6.24
C ILE A 485 5.00 19.74 6.37
N LEU A 486 4.67 18.69 5.63
CA LEU A 486 3.33 18.10 5.65
C LEU A 486 2.96 17.49 7.00
N SER A 487 3.90 16.79 7.65
CA SER A 487 3.71 16.20 8.98
C SER A 487 3.44 17.26 10.05
N ASN A 488 4.11 18.42 9.98
CA ASN A 488 3.97 19.48 10.97
C ASN A 488 2.82 20.47 10.67
N THR A 489 2.29 20.46 9.45
CA THR A 489 1.22 21.38 9.03
C THR A 489 -0.11 20.68 8.84
N LEU A 490 -0.21 19.88 7.77
CA LEU A 490 -1.47 19.28 7.31
C LEU A 490 -1.90 18.08 8.17
N PHE A 491 -0.93 17.35 8.73
CA PHE A 491 -1.14 16.11 9.50
C PHE A 491 -0.66 16.23 10.95
N LYS A 492 -0.82 17.40 11.57
CA LYS A 492 -0.38 17.66 12.94
C LYS A 492 -1.27 16.92 13.95
N GLY A 493 -0.65 16.28 14.94
CA GLY A 493 -1.33 15.69 16.10
C GLY A 493 -1.67 14.22 16.01
N GLU A 494 -1.56 13.56 14.87
CA GLU A 494 -1.77 12.13 14.77
C GLU A 494 -0.44 11.38 15.03
N THR A 495 -0.33 10.67 16.13
CA THR A 495 0.83 9.79 16.43
C THR A 495 0.48 8.36 16.05
N SER A 496 1.29 7.75 15.19
CA SER A 496 1.17 6.32 14.89
C SER A 496 1.96 5.52 15.93
N ASN A 497 1.29 4.98 16.94
CA ASN A 497 1.89 4.08 17.93
C ASN A 497 1.88 2.62 17.46
N PHE A 498 2.44 2.37 16.29
CA PHE A 498 2.44 1.03 15.70
C PHE A 498 3.65 0.21 16.16
N ILE A 499 3.41 -0.98 16.71
CA ILE A 499 4.43 -1.99 17.04
C ILE A 499 4.54 -2.94 15.84
N MET A 500 5.66 -2.87 15.13
CA MET A 500 5.90 -3.71 13.95
C MET A 500 6.35 -5.12 14.34
N GLU A 501 5.57 -6.12 13.94
CA GLU A 501 5.99 -7.51 14.05
C GLU A 501 6.79 -7.96 12.84
N LEU A 502 7.78 -8.80 13.09
CA LEU A 502 8.54 -9.48 12.07
C LEU A 502 7.91 -10.86 11.82
N PRO A 503 7.16 -11.07 10.72
CA PRO A 503 6.62 -12.37 10.37
C PRO A 503 7.77 -13.37 10.15
N GLN A 504 7.56 -14.66 10.33
CA GLN A 504 8.59 -15.67 10.02
C GLN A 504 8.90 -15.67 8.53
N TYR A 505 10.19 -15.95 8.17
CA TYR A 505 10.54 -16.15 6.76
C TYR A 505 9.83 -17.35 6.19
N ARG A 506 9.23 -17.15 5.02
CA ARG A 506 8.55 -18.21 4.27
C ARG A 506 9.05 -18.19 2.83
N ILE A 507 9.23 -19.37 2.26
CA ILE A 507 9.47 -19.49 0.82
C ILE A 507 8.09 -19.39 0.15
N PRO A 508 7.82 -18.32 -0.61
CA PRO A 508 6.52 -18.16 -1.26
C PRO A 508 6.31 -19.23 -2.33
N THR A 509 5.06 -19.65 -2.53
CA THR A 509 4.76 -20.58 -3.62
C THR A 509 4.77 -19.84 -4.94
N LEU A 510 5.32 -20.44 -5.98
CA LEU A 510 5.34 -19.87 -7.33
C LEU A 510 3.94 -19.44 -7.79
N LYS A 511 2.92 -20.24 -7.48
CA LYS A 511 1.52 -19.93 -7.81
C LYS A 511 1.04 -18.63 -7.13
N SER A 512 1.37 -18.42 -5.85
CA SER A 512 1.00 -17.18 -5.13
C SER A 512 1.66 -15.97 -5.76
N VAL A 513 2.97 -16.04 -5.99
CA VAL A 513 3.75 -14.94 -6.59
C VAL A 513 3.20 -14.58 -7.97
N LEU A 514 2.91 -15.59 -8.82
CA LEU A 514 2.37 -15.35 -10.16
C LEU A 514 0.97 -14.73 -10.12
N ILE A 515 0.10 -15.16 -9.22
CA ILE A 515 -1.25 -14.59 -9.09
C ILE A 515 -1.15 -13.13 -8.61
N HIS A 516 -0.37 -12.84 -7.56
CA HIS A 516 -0.20 -11.48 -7.05
C HIS A 516 0.43 -10.53 -8.10
N ALA A 517 1.45 -11.01 -8.80
CA ALA A 517 2.08 -10.23 -9.88
C ALA A 517 1.09 -9.96 -11.02
N TRP A 518 0.33 -10.98 -11.46
CA TRP A 518 -0.66 -10.83 -12.51
C TRP A 518 -1.78 -9.86 -12.18
N GLU A 519 -2.31 -9.90 -10.96
CA GLU A 519 -3.32 -8.95 -10.49
C GLU A 519 -2.81 -7.50 -10.53
N LYS A 520 -1.56 -7.28 -10.09
CA LYS A 520 -0.89 -5.96 -10.14
C LYS A 520 -0.69 -5.50 -11.58
N VAL A 521 -0.18 -6.37 -12.46
CA VAL A 521 0.07 -6.08 -13.89
C VAL A 521 -1.25 -5.81 -14.63
N LYS A 522 -2.26 -6.66 -14.45
CA LYS A 522 -3.58 -6.46 -15.06
C LYS A 522 -4.19 -5.12 -14.63
N GLY A 523 -4.09 -4.79 -13.35
CA GLY A 523 -4.56 -3.52 -12.83
C GLY A 523 -3.83 -2.32 -13.44
N PHE A 524 -2.52 -2.44 -13.69
CA PHE A 524 -1.72 -1.44 -14.38
C PHE A 524 -2.11 -1.33 -15.86
N ALA A 525 -2.10 -2.45 -16.60
CA ALA A 525 -2.34 -2.48 -18.04
C ALA A 525 -3.69 -1.87 -18.44
N ILE A 526 -4.76 -2.21 -17.71
CA ILE A 526 -6.10 -1.66 -17.98
C ILE A 526 -6.15 -0.15 -17.69
N LYS A 527 -5.61 0.30 -16.55
CA LYS A 527 -5.75 1.70 -16.14
C LYS A 527 -4.78 2.62 -16.87
N ALA A 528 -3.50 2.24 -16.94
CA ALA A 528 -2.51 3.02 -17.65
C ALA A 528 -2.79 3.02 -19.16
N GLY A 529 -3.08 1.85 -19.75
CA GLY A 529 -3.36 1.71 -21.15
C GLY A 529 -4.52 2.58 -21.63
N THR A 530 -5.65 2.60 -20.90
CA THR A 530 -6.82 3.42 -21.28
C THR A 530 -6.54 4.93 -21.18
N ILE A 531 -5.86 5.36 -20.11
CA ILE A 531 -5.55 6.78 -19.91
C ILE A 531 -4.50 7.24 -20.92
N ILE A 532 -3.44 6.46 -21.13
CA ILE A 532 -2.37 6.82 -22.05
C ILE A 532 -2.90 6.85 -23.48
N LEU A 533 -3.65 5.83 -23.92
CA LEU A 533 -4.25 5.80 -25.27
C LEU A 533 -5.14 7.03 -25.51
N GLY A 534 -6.05 7.36 -24.58
CA GLY A 534 -6.88 8.53 -24.72
C GLY A 534 -6.09 9.84 -24.78
N SER A 535 -5.02 9.92 -23.99
CA SER A 535 -4.14 11.11 -23.97
C SER A 535 -3.26 11.23 -25.20
N THR A 536 -2.73 10.11 -25.72
CA THR A 536 -1.91 10.16 -26.95
C THR A 536 -2.73 10.52 -28.18
N ILE A 537 -3.95 10.02 -28.31
CA ILE A 537 -4.88 10.43 -29.37
C ILE A 537 -5.19 11.94 -29.27
N LEU A 538 -5.46 12.43 -28.06
CA LEU A 538 -5.72 13.86 -27.84
C LEU A 538 -4.51 14.73 -28.21
N ILE A 539 -3.31 14.34 -27.79
CA ILE A 539 -2.08 15.08 -28.11
C ILE A 539 -1.79 15.01 -29.61
N TRP A 540 -1.93 13.83 -30.21
CA TRP A 540 -1.77 13.72 -31.66
C TRP A 540 -2.68 14.71 -32.40
N PHE A 541 -3.96 14.80 -32.00
CA PHE A 541 -4.88 15.77 -32.55
C PHE A 541 -4.42 17.22 -32.31
N LEU A 542 -4.02 17.55 -31.11
CA LEU A 542 -3.57 18.91 -30.76
C LEU A 542 -2.26 19.30 -31.43
N SER A 543 -1.40 18.33 -31.79
CA SER A 543 -0.09 18.56 -32.45
C SER A 543 -0.18 18.63 -33.97
N ASN A 544 -1.21 18.05 -34.58
CA ASN A 544 -1.33 17.98 -36.05
C ASN A 544 -2.45 18.87 -36.61
N PHE A 545 -3.26 19.52 -35.76
CA PHE A 545 -4.37 20.35 -36.19
C PHE A 545 -4.30 21.76 -35.59
N ASN A 546 -4.77 22.73 -36.39
CA ASN A 546 -5.15 24.06 -35.96
C ASN A 546 -6.62 24.35 -36.35
N PHE A 547 -7.12 25.57 -36.08
CA PHE A 547 -8.50 25.94 -36.42
C PHE A 547 -8.76 26.01 -37.96
N GLY A 548 -7.73 25.94 -38.79
CA GLY A 548 -7.81 25.96 -40.25
C GLY A 548 -7.70 24.58 -40.89
N GLY A 549 -7.36 23.53 -40.17
CA GLY A 549 -7.15 22.18 -40.68
C GLY A 549 -5.85 21.55 -40.18
N MET A 550 -5.33 20.57 -40.95
CA MET A 550 -4.07 19.90 -40.65
C MET A 550 -2.89 20.86 -40.87
N CYS A 551 -1.93 20.89 -39.98
CA CYS A 551 -0.80 21.81 -40.01
C CYS A 551 0.46 21.17 -39.43
N GLU A 552 1.60 21.81 -39.62
CA GLU A 552 2.85 21.46 -38.95
C GLU A 552 2.78 21.77 -37.47
N MET A 553 3.61 21.08 -36.67
CA MET A 553 3.58 21.17 -35.22
C MET A 553 3.77 22.60 -34.70
N GLU A 554 4.54 23.45 -35.40
CA GLU A 554 4.80 24.84 -35.03
C GLU A 554 3.53 25.71 -35.04
N ASP A 555 2.59 25.42 -35.96
CA ASP A 555 1.32 26.14 -36.13
C ASP A 555 0.13 25.44 -35.47
N SER A 556 0.37 24.39 -34.72
CA SER A 556 -0.65 23.57 -34.08
C SER A 556 -1.31 24.23 -32.86
N ILE A 557 -2.46 23.66 -32.48
CA ILE A 557 -3.14 24.04 -31.23
C ILE A 557 -2.20 23.84 -30.05
N LEU A 558 -1.42 22.74 -30.03
CA LEU A 558 -0.48 22.44 -28.97
C LEU A 558 0.62 23.49 -28.85
N ALA A 559 1.19 23.95 -29.98
CA ALA A 559 2.17 25.04 -30.00
C ALA A 559 1.54 26.37 -29.49
N SER A 560 0.29 26.65 -29.88
CA SER A 560 -0.45 27.82 -29.39
C SER A 560 -0.69 27.79 -27.88
N ILE A 561 -1.01 26.59 -27.32
CA ILE A 561 -1.09 26.39 -25.86
C ILE A 561 0.28 26.61 -25.25
N GLY A 562 1.35 26.03 -25.81
CA GLY A 562 2.73 26.23 -25.34
C GLY A 562 3.11 27.72 -25.26
N ARG A 563 2.85 28.48 -26.33
CA ARG A 563 3.08 29.93 -26.37
C ARG A 563 2.25 30.71 -25.32
N SER A 564 1.03 30.24 -25.03
CA SER A 564 0.16 30.87 -24.04
C SER A 564 0.64 30.67 -22.61
N ILE A 565 1.31 29.56 -22.30
CA ILE A 565 1.77 29.21 -20.95
C ILE A 565 3.26 29.44 -20.71
N GLN A 566 4.07 29.69 -21.76
CA GLN A 566 5.53 29.84 -21.68
C GLN A 566 5.98 30.92 -20.66
N TRP A 567 5.20 31.97 -20.46
CA TRP A 567 5.49 33.02 -19.50
C TRP A 567 5.56 32.52 -18.06
N ILE A 568 4.85 31.42 -17.73
CA ILE A 568 4.88 30.78 -16.42
C ILE A 568 6.27 30.23 -16.15
N PHE A 569 6.96 29.71 -17.17
CA PHE A 569 8.26 29.08 -17.05
C PHE A 569 9.43 30.06 -17.29
N ALA A 570 9.15 31.29 -17.73
CA ALA A 570 10.17 32.32 -17.93
C ALA A 570 11.02 32.60 -16.67
N PRO A 571 10.46 32.71 -15.43
CA PRO A 571 11.25 32.88 -14.22
C PRO A 571 12.16 31.68 -13.88
N LEU A 572 11.90 30.51 -14.47
CA LEU A 572 12.70 29.30 -14.28
C LEU A 572 13.82 29.15 -15.32
N GLY A 573 13.94 30.13 -16.24
CA GLY A 573 14.97 30.17 -17.27
C GLY A 573 14.66 29.35 -18.55
N PHE A 574 13.49 28.72 -18.63
CA PHE A 574 13.05 27.96 -19.83
C PHE A 574 11.66 28.39 -20.34
N GLY A 575 11.44 29.71 -20.37
CA GLY A 575 10.21 30.33 -20.88
C GLY A 575 10.12 30.33 -22.40
N GLU A 576 10.38 29.20 -23.05
CA GLU A 576 10.27 28.98 -24.49
C GLU A 576 9.15 27.99 -24.77
N TRP A 577 8.40 28.20 -25.84
CA TRP A 577 7.20 27.43 -26.11
C TRP A 577 7.47 25.93 -26.32
N ARG A 578 8.62 25.55 -26.93
CA ARG A 578 9.00 24.15 -27.12
C ARG A 578 9.22 23.44 -25.78
N ALA A 579 9.89 24.10 -24.84
CA ALA A 579 10.08 23.60 -23.50
C ALA A 579 8.73 23.42 -22.77
N SER A 580 7.81 24.38 -22.95
CA SER A 580 6.48 24.35 -22.34
C SER A 580 5.62 23.21 -22.91
N VAL A 581 5.67 22.97 -24.22
CA VAL A 581 5.00 21.84 -24.88
C VAL A 581 5.55 20.52 -24.34
N ALA A 582 6.88 20.38 -24.25
CA ALA A 582 7.52 19.17 -23.72
C ALA A 582 7.15 18.88 -22.25
N VAL A 583 6.94 19.93 -21.42
CA VAL A 583 6.39 19.75 -20.07
C VAL A 583 4.98 19.17 -20.12
N VAL A 584 4.10 19.70 -20.97
CA VAL A 584 2.71 19.24 -21.07
C VAL A 584 2.62 17.81 -21.59
N THR A 585 3.38 17.46 -22.64
CA THR A 585 3.44 16.07 -23.13
C THR A 585 4.02 15.13 -22.09
N GLY A 586 4.99 15.58 -21.29
CA GLY A 586 5.58 14.84 -20.19
C GLY A 586 4.63 14.59 -18.99
N TRP A 587 3.47 15.25 -18.92
CA TRP A 587 2.44 14.89 -17.92
C TRP A 587 1.67 13.64 -18.33
N ILE A 588 1.61 13.32 -19.62
CA ILE A 588 1.00 12.09 -20.09
C ILE A 588 1.89 10.93 -19.76
N ALA A 589 3.13 10.95 -20.29
CA ALA A 589 4.18 10.00 -20.01
C ALA A 589 5.52 10.75 -20.06
N LYS A 590 6.41 10.48 -19.07
CA LYS A 590 7.65 11.26 -18.94
C LYS A 590 8.62 11.05 -20.11
N GLU A 591 8.63 9.88 -20.69
CA GLU A 591 9.40 9.54 -21.89
C GLU A 591 9.00 10.40 -23.09
N ASN A 592 7.76 10.87 -23.19
CA ASN A 592 7.30 11.72 -24.29
C ASN A 592 8.05 13.07 -24.37
N ILE A 593 8.72 13.49 -23.31
CA ILE A 593 9.55 14.70 -23.33
C ILE A 593 10.68 14.55 -24.33
N VAL A 594 11.36 13.40 -24.33
CA VAL A 594 12.48 13.13 -25.23
C VAL A 594 12.01 13.06 -26.69
N SER A 595 10.93 12.33 -26.95
CA SER A 595 10.32 12.24 -28.28
C SER A 595 9.82 13.60 -28.78
N THR A 596 9.19 14.41 -27.90
CA THR A 596 8.73 15.77 -28.24
C THR A 596 9.90 16.66 -28.66
N PHE A 597 11.01 16.64 -27.93
CA PHE A 597 12.19 17.40 -28.30
C PHE A 597 12.82 16.88 -29.62
N GLY A 598 12.83 15.55 -29.82
CA GLY A 598 13.28 14.94 -31.08
C GLY A 598 12.52 15.48 -32.29
N VAL A 599 11.19 15.50 -32.21
CA VAL A 599 10.32 16.04 -33.28
C VAL A 599 10.53 17.56 -33.48
N LEU A 600 10.55 18.33 -32.34
CA LEU A 600 10.65 19.80 -32.40
C LEU A 600 12.00 20.31 -32.91
N PHE A 601 13.05 19.51 -32.85
CA PHE A 601 14.38 19.87 -33.34
C PHE A 601 14.77 19.13 -34.64
N GLY A 602 13.83 18.43 -35.28
CA GLY A 602 14.05 17.75 -36.55
C GLY A 602 15.03 16.58 -36.51
N ALA A 603 15.15 15.94 -35.36
CA ALA A 603 16.10 14.86 -35.10
C ALA A 603 15.39 13.59 -34.58
N ALA A 604 14.16 13.34 -35.03
CA ALA A 604 13.33 12.25 -34.49
C ALA A 604 14.02 10.88 -34.63
N ASP A 605 14.62 10.59 -35.80
CA ASP A 605 15.31 9.33 -36.06
C ASP A 605 16.61 9.19 -35.26
N ALA A 606 17.41 10.28 -35.15
CA ALA A 606 18.62 10.29 -34.35
C ALA A 606 18.33 10.15 -32.84
N VAL A 607 17.18 10.64 -32.37
CA VAL A 607 16.76 10.52 -30.97
C VAL A 607 16.26 9.11 -30.68
N ALA A 608 15.59 8.44 -31.60
CA ALA A 608 15.15 7.06 -31.46
C ALA A 608 16.35 6.09 -31.36
N GLU A 609 17.36 6.24 -32.25
CA GLU A 609 18.59 5.45 -32.21
C GLU A 609 19.42 5.73 -30.96
N ALA A 610 19.58 6.98 -30.56
CA ALA A 610 20.40 7.37 -29.43
C ALA A 610 19.71 7.18 -28.06
N ALA A 611 18.39 7.13 -28.01
CA ALA A 611 17.69 6.66 -26.83
C ALA A 611 17.92 5.15 -26.58
N ALA A 612 18.13 4.39 -27.66
CA ALA A 612 18.52 2.97 -27.58
C ALA A 612 19.98 2.80 -27.14
N GLU A 613 20.89 3.74 -27.50
CA GLU A 613 22.32 3.68 -27.16
C GLU A 613 22.76 4.47 -25.92
N GLY A 614 21.83 5.17 -25.24
CA GLY A 614 22.12 5.94 -24.01
C GLY A 614 23.01 7.19 -24.20
N SER A 615 23.23 7.67 -25.45
CA SER A 615 24.18 8.74 -25.77
C SER A 615 23.63 9.90 -26.61
N ALA A 616 22.31 10.15 -26.57
CA ALA A 616 21.64 11.13 -27.43
C ALA A 616 21.98 12.59 -27.11
N ALA A 617 22.98 13.15 -27.77
CA ALA A 617 23.13 14.60 -27.85
C ALA A 617 22.16 15.19 -28.90
N LEU A 618 21.31 16.16 -28.50
CA LEU A 618 20.41 16.92 -29.37
C LEU A 618 20.99 18.33 -29.61
N PRO A 619 21.68 18.57 -30.74
CA PRO A 619 22.36 19.87 -30.98
C PRO A 619 21.42 21.09 -30.86
N GLY A 620 20.15 20.95 -31.26
CA GLY A 620 19.14 22.01 -31.18
C GLY A 620 18.79 22.45 -29.75
N LEU A 621 19.03 21.62 -28.75
CA LEU A 621 18.72 21.92 -27.36
C LEU A 621 19.58 23.05 -26.81
N SER A 622 20.85 23.16 -27.26
CA SER A 622 21.77 24.24 -26.83
C SER A 622 21.38 25.64 -27.34
N ALA A 623 20.51 25.72 -28.36
CA ALA A 623 19.96 26.98 -28.81
C ALA A 623 18.84 27.54 -27.90
N VAL A 624 18.19 26.65 -27.14
CA VAL A 624 17.05 26.97 -26.28
C VAL A 624 17.42 27.01 -24.80
N PHE A 625 18.33 26.14 -24.38
CA PHE A 625 18.70 25.98 -22.97
C PHE A 625 20.15 26.40 -22.70
N THR A 626 20.32 27.15 -21.62
CA THR A 626 21.62 27.33 -20.94
C THR A 626 21.83 26.18 -19.96
N GLN A 627 23.05 25.99 -19.47
CA GLN A 627 23.32 24.96 -18.44
C GLN A 627 22.46 25.14 -17.19
N ALA A 628 22.31 26.38 -16.73
CA ALA A 628 21.45 26.70 -15.59
C ALA A 628 19.98 26.39 -15.81
N SER A 629 19.43 26.75 -16.99
CA SER A 629 18.03 26.49 -17.32
C SER A 629 17.78 25.00 -17.59
N ALA A 630 18.74 24.27 -18.13
CA ALA A 630 18.70 22.84 -18.33
C ALA A 630 18.62 22.08 -16.98
N PHE A 631 19.45 22.49 -16.02
CA PHE A 631 19.45 21.90 -14.70
C PHE A 631 18.13 22.18 -13.97
N ALA A 632 17.59 23.41 -14.09
CA ALA A 632 16.29 23.78 -13.56
C ALA A 632 15.15 23.00 -14.22
N TYR A 633 15.21 22.76 -15.53
CA TYR A 633 14.23 21.97 -16.27
C TYR A 633 14.24 20.49 -15.80
N MET A 634 15.43 19.90 -15.62
CA MET A 634 15.55 18.55 -15.05
C MET A 634 14.96 18.48 -13.64
N ALA A 635 15.25 19.45 -12.77
CA ALA A 635 14.73 19.52 -11.41
C ALA A 635 13.19 19.72 -11.40
N PHE A 636 12.65 20.56 -12.30
CA PHE A 636 11.22 20.73 -12.46
C PHE A 636 10.54 19.43 -12.88
N ASN A 637 11.06 18.73 -13.89
CA ASN A 637 10.49 17.47 -14.37
C ASN A 637 10.61 16.34 -13.35
N LEU A 638 11.63 16.38 -12.49
CA LEU A 638 11.74 15.47 -11.36
C LEU A 638 10.55 15.61 -10.39
N LEU A 639 10.23 16.84 -10.02
CA LEU A 639 9.35 17.17 -8.88
C LEU A 639 7.91 17.49 -9.28
N CYS A 640 7.65 17.87 -10.54
CA CYS A 640 6.32 18.22 -11.00
C CYS A 640 5.36 17.00 -10.98
N MET A 641 4.11 17.25 -11.28
CA MET A 641 3.08 16.23 -11.40
C MET A 641 3.60 15.00 -12.16
N PRO A 642 3.42 13.78 -11.63
CA PRO A 642 3.83 12.55 -12.31
C PRO A 642 2.94 12.29 -13.52
N CYS A 643 3.23 11.22 -14.27
CA CYS A 643 2.43 10.83 -15.43
C CYS A 643 0.95 10.57 -15.05
N PHE A 644 0.04 10.72 -16.00
CA PHE A 644 -1.41 10.54 -15.76
C PHE A 644 -1.75 9.15 -15.21
N ALA A 645 -1.00 8.13 -15.57
CA ALA A 645 -1.15 6.80 -14.98
C ALA A 645 -0.93 6.82 -13.44
N ALA A 646 0.09 7.54 -13.01
CA ALA A 646 0.37 7.71 -11.58
C ALA A 646 -0.67 8.61 -10.89
N VAL A 647 -1.17 9.66 -11.56
CA VAL A 647 -2.30 10.47 -11.05
C VAL A 647 -3.55 9.61 -10.87
N GLY A 648 -3.83 8.70 -11.81
CA GLY A 648 -4.91 7.72 -11.69
C GLY A 648 -4.76 6.80 -10.47
N ALA A 649 -3.53 6.36 -10.19
CA ALA A 649 -3.22 5.60 -8.99
C ALA A 649 -3.39 6.44 -7.72
N ILE A 650 -2.89 7.69 -7.69
CA ILE A 650 -3.06 8.65 -6.59
C ILE A 650 -4.55 8.84 -6.30
N LYS A 651 -5.36 9.09 -7.32
CA LYS A 651 -6.81 9.27 -7.15
C LYS A 651 -7.46 8.05 -6.51
N LYS A 652 -7.06 6.85 -6.92
CA LYS A 652 -7.62 5.62 -6.37
C LYS A 652 -7.22 5.43 -4.90
N GLU A 653 -5.94 5.61 -4.57
CA GLU A 653 -5.43 5.37 -3.21
C GLU A 653 -5.79 6.48 -2.22
N MET A 654 -5.97 7.73 -2.70
CA MET A 654 -6.47 8.84 -1.89
C MET A 654 -8.00 8.77 -1.64
N GLY A 655 -8.74 8.02 -2.45
CA GLY A 655 -10.20 7.89 -2.35
C GLY A 655 -11.00 9.17 -2.63
N SER A 656 -10.35 10.31 -2.89
CA SER A 656 -10.98 11.63 -3.01
C SER A 656 -10.33 12.50 -4.09
N TRP A 657 -11.14 13.15 -4.92
CA TRP A 657 -10.66 14.15 -5.88
C TRP A 657 -10.05 15.38 -5.20
N LYS A 658 -10.57 15.76 -4.01
CA LYS A 658 -10.03 16.88 -3.22
C LYS A 658 -8.58 16.60 -2.81
N TRP A 659 -8.31 15.43 -2.25
CA TRP A 659 -6.96 15.04 -1.85
C TRP A 659 -6.02 14.85 -3.03
N THR A 660 -6.52 14.32 -4.15
CA THR A 660 -5.76 14.24 -5.40
C THR A 660 -5.35 15.62 -5.89
N GLY A 661 -6.29 16.58 -5.92
CA GLY A 661 -6.00 17.96 -6.30
C GLY A 661 -4.99 18.65 -5.37
N ILE A 662 -5.10 18.44 -4.06
CA ILE A 662 -4.13 18.96 -3.07
C ILE A 662 -2.74 18.35 -3.34
N THR A 663 -2.66 17.06 -3.64
CA THR A 663 -1.40 16.36 -3.93
C THR A 663 -0.73 16.95 -5.17
N ILE A 664 -1.49 17.10 -6.27
CA ILE A 664 -0.98 17.67 -7.52
C ILE A 664 -0.53 19.12 -7.32
N ALA A 665 -1.35 19.93 -6.63
CA ALA A 665 -1.00 21.33 -6.33
C ALA A 665 0.28 21.42 -5.49
N PHE A 666 0.41 20.57 -4.46
CA PHE A 666 1.62 20.50 -3.64
C PHE A 666 2.85 20.16 -4.48
N GLN A 667 2.76 19.16 -5.35
CA GLN A 667 3.87 18.74 -6.23
C GLN A 667 4.25 19.84 -7.22
N MET A 668 3.26 20.49 -7.86
CA MET A 668 3.51 21.57 -8.83
C MET A 668 4.13 22.80 -8.18
N VAL A 669 3.61 23.23 -7.02
CA VAL A 669 4.17 24.36 -6.28
C VAL A 669 5.59 24.06 -5.81
N THR A 670 5.84 22.85 -5.27
CA THR A 670 7.16 22.42 -4.84
C THR A 670 8.15 22.40 -6.02
N ALA A 671 7.73 21.82 -7.16
CA ALA A 671 8.55 21.77 -8.38
C ALA A 671 8.93 23.17 -8.86
N TYR A 672 7.96 24.11 -8.85
CA TYR A 672 8.19 25.48 -9.27
C TYR A 672 9.17 26.22 -8.35
N ILE A 673 8.97 26.14 -7.04
CA ILE A 673 9.85 26.77 -6.05
C ILE A 673 11.27 26.21 -6.14
N VAL A 674 11.41 24.90 -6.19
CA VAL A 674 12.72 24.25 -6.24
C VAL A 674 13.43 24.56 -7.56
N ALA A 675 12.74 24.50 -8.71
CA ALA A 675 13.31 24.82 -10.00
C ALA A 675 13.76 26.30 -10.07
N PHE A 676 12.97 27.22 -9.47
CA PHE A 676 13.33 28.62 -9.35
C PHE A 676 14.63 28.81 -8.53
N ILE A 677 14.72 28.18 -7.39
CA ILE A 677 15.94 28.23 -6.55
C ILE A 677 17.14 27.65 -7.30
N VAL A 678 16.94 26.47 -7.91
CA VAL A 678 17.98 25.76 -8.67
C VAL A 678 18.47 26.61 -9.84
N TYR A 679 17.58 27.23 -10.60
CA TYR A 679 17.94 28.13 -11.70
C TYR A 679 18.88 29.25 -11.25
N HIS A 680 18.46 30.00 -10.21
CA HIS A 680 19.24 31.12 -9.72
C HIS A 680 20.57 30.69 -9.07
N VAL A 681 20.59 29.56 -8.37
CA VAL A 681 21.85 29.01 -7.82
C VAL A 681 22.81 28.58 -8.96
N CYS A 682 22.28 27.88 -9.97
CA CYS A 682 23.07 27.42 -11.11
C CYS A 682 23.61 28.59 -11.97
N MET A 683 22.92 29.72 -12.05
CA MET A 683 23.44 30.94 -12.70
C MET A 683 24.73 31.50 -12.05
N PHE A 684 25.00 31.17 -10.78
CA PHE A 684 26.25 31.56 -10.11
C PHE A 684 27.32 30.47 -10.24
N ILE A 685 26.96 29.25 -10.59
CA ILE A 685 27.87 28.10 -10.67
C ILE A 685 28.38 27.89 -12.09
N PHE A 686 27.48 28.02 -13.08
CA PHE A 686 27.74 27.88 -14.51
C PHE A 686 27.70 29.23 -15.22
#